data_61c2df6ef15894f9b0a0a8876417ed6c
#
_entry.id   61c2df6ef15894f9b0a0a8876417ed6c
#
_cell.length_a   1.000
_cell.length_b   1.000
_cell.length_c   1.000
_cell.angle_alpha   90.00
_cell.angle_beta   90.00
_cell.angle_gamma   90.00
#
_symmetry.space_group_name_H-M   'P 1'
#
loop_
_entity.id
_entity.type
_entity.pdbx_description
1 polymer ?
#
loop_
_entity_poly.entity_id
_entity_poly.type
_entity_poly.pdbx_seq_one_letter_code
_entity_poly.pdbx_strand_id
1 'polypeptide(L)'
;MPRYAPVLGAVAVIALAGLVIFELSNWDKITPGVTAVGTPVGGLSRTEAMARLAPGVQQLLDRPLDIRGGTQTWRTTPRELGLRLDPAELASAAYEIGRQGNPKDRLGDQIDVFLHGKTVSPASTTDQAALDASLRAMALQIVRPARDAQLSLATNGTLQSVAAENGLAVDVGASRDQIAQALNSGIQTVELVTRAVPATIADAEVSTAREQLEHMLGLSAQPLQLTFGQQTWPMERADLLGLITLSGGNRPGQPATVNIDEAPLRAWAARIGKETDQTVQDARFRFANGALQVIKPSRQGRKLDQEATVQAVRAALLKGEQTVPLPIAVIEPSVSSENPQALGITELIDRGNTSFAGSIPEKKHNIKLAAERISGVVVAPGGTFSFNQAVGPTTLDAGFKWGFGITSGNDGPKTVPSVAGGICQVATTLFQPVFWSGFQLEERYWHLYWIPAYTSRGVVGLDVTVDPDAGLDFKWTNTTPSYILVQADSDDEKVYFGLYGKKPSWNVQVDDAVVSNRTPPDPKPIVQEEPTMQWGRTLAVETARDGFDVEVTRRVIPNDGATPRTLNLKSTYQPAHTVTLVGSAGKPAGVSIDEAIQKVLDAQKPALEAKATPSPGAATSATPAAAATTEPTPASQPTAVPKPGTTPAATATPSLPQATAKPAAPQATPKPGTNPGIAPTAPPR
;
A
#
# COMPACT_ATOMS: atom_id res chain seq x y z
N MET A 1 11.85 1.86 107.98
CA MET A 1 12.57 2.33 106.76
C MET A 1 12.32 3.74 106.47
N PRO A 2 13.02 4.69 107.02
CA PRO A 2 13.13 6.07 106.41
C PRO A 2 14.52 6.71 106.66
N ARG A 3 15.65 6.05 106.35
CA ARG A 3 16.96 6.75 106.55
C ARG A 3 17.72 7.05 105.23
N TYR A 4 17.17 6.64 104.07
CA TYR A 4 17.87 6.80 102.78
C TYR A 4 17.18 7.81 101.84
N ALA A 5 15.98 8.33 102.19
CA ALA A 5 15.26 9.31 101.36
C ALA A 5 16.03 10.57 101.04
N PRO A 6 16.73 11.20 102.04
CA PRO A 6 17.46 12.44 101.73
C PRO A 6 18.72 12.24 100.87
N VAL A 7 19.35 11.08 101.01
CA VAL A 7 20.54 10.74 100.17
C VAL A 7 20.13 10.48 98.72
N LEU A 8 19.04 9.79 98.48
CA LEU A 8 18.49 9.58 97.12
C LEU A 8 18.02 10.91 96.53
N GLY A 9 17.41 11.84 97.30
CA GLY A 9 17.03 13.14 96.83
C GLY A 9 18.24 14.00 96.44
N ALA A 10 19.32 13.98 97.24
CA ALA A 10 20.55 14.74 96.94
C ALA A 10 21.27 14.19 95.70
N VAL A 11 21.30 12.85 95.56
CA VAL A 11 21.90 12.22 94.37
C VAL A 11 21.06 12.53 93.09
N ALA A 12 19.74 12.55 93.19
CA ALA A 12 18.86 12.95 92.08
C ALA A 12 19.02 14.45 91.70
N VAL A 13 19.19 15.32 92.65
CA VAL A 13 19.43 16.77 92.42
C VAL A 13 20.80 16.98 91.80
N ILE A 14 21.86 16.29 92.26
CA ILE A 14 23.18 16.34 91.68
C ILE A 14 23.21 15.76 90.26
N ALA A 15 22.52 14.66 90.02
CA ALA A 15 22.36 14.11 88.72
C ALA A 15 21.57 15.02 87.77
N LEU A 16 20.50 15.68 88.26
CA LEU A 16 19.72 16.62 87.46
C LEU A 16 20.52 17.87 87.16
N ALA A 17 21.26 18.41 88.15
CA ALA A 17 22.17 19.57 87.96
C ALA A 17 23.31 19.26 87.01
N GLY A 18 23.87 18.02 87.10
CA GLY A 18 24.90 17.57 86.17
C GLY A 18 24.36 17.44 84.76
N LEU A 19 23.11 16.99 84.59
CA LEU A 19 22.42 16.86 83.33
C LEU A 19 22.13 18.25 82.72
N VAL A 20 21.67 19.20 83.48
CA VAL A 20 21.42 20.60 83.03
C VAL A 20 22.76 21.25 82.60
N ILE A 21 23.81 21.05 83.39
CA ILE A 21 25.15 21.56 83.00
C ILE A 21 25.66 20.88 81.75
N PHE A 22 25.44 19.62 81.57
CA PHE A 22 25.80 18.87 80.36
C PHE A 22 25.03 19.42 79.14
N GLU A 23 23.75 19.55 79.22
CA GLU A 23 22.90 20.11 78.16
C GLU A 23 23.30 21.59 77.83
N LEU A 24 23.51 22.42 78.83
CA LEU A 24 23.96 23.79 78.61
C LEU A 24 25.35 23.89 78.00
N SER A 25 26.27 23.01 78.43
CA SER A 25 27.63 22.96 77.88
C SER A 25 27.71 22.49 76.45
N ASN A 26 26.70 21.72 76.04
CA ASN A 26 26.62 21.13 74.69
C ASN A 26 25.49 21.71 73.82
N TRP A 27 24.87 22.82 74.23
CA TRP A 27 23.69 23.42 73.58
C TRP A 27 23.89 23.64 72.07
N ASP A 28 25.05 24.16 71.64
CA ASP A 28 25.37 24.40 70.22
C ASP A 28 26.58 23.57 69.73
N LYS A 29 26.85 22.43 70.37
CA LYS A 29 27.98 21.57 70.07
C LYS A 29 27.51 20.16 69.72
N ILE A 30 28.25 19.49 68.89
CA ILE A 30 28.06 18.09 68.54
C ILE A 30 28.17 17.23 69.79
N THR A 31 27.26 16.25 69.95
CA THR A 31 27.26 15.34 71.10
C THR A 31 28.64 14.69 71.28
N PRO A 32 29.24 14.75 72.52
CA PRO A 32 30.51 14.08 72.79
C PRO A 32 30.42 12.57 72.43
N GLY A 33 31.50 12.03 71.83
CA GLY A 33 31.51 10.64 71.34
C GLY A 33 31.20 10.50 69.85
N VAL A 34 30.75 11.55 69.17
CA VAL A 34 30.50 11.53 67.71
C VAL A 34 31.83 11.65 66.96
N THR A 35 32.00 10.75 66.01
CA THR A 35 33.07 10.81 65.01
C THR A 35 32.51 10.89 63.61
N ALA A 36 33.19 11.54 62.70
CA ALA A 36 32.83 11.57 61.29
C ALA A 36 34.10 11.43 60.47
N VAL A 37 34.10 10.54 59.44
CA VAL A 37 35.26 10.27 58.57
C VAL A 37 36.50 9.95 59.41
N GLY A 38 36.35 9.16 60.48
CA GLY A 38 37.45 8.79 61.41
C GLY A 38 37.97 9.93 62.26
N THR A 39 37.41 11.14 62.18
CA THR A 39 37.81 12.34 62.91
C THR A 39 36.84 12.58 64.09
N PRO A 40 37.31 12.65 65.34
CA PRO A 40 36.45 13.04 66.49
C PRO A 40 35.98 14.48 66.34
N VAL A 41 34.64 14.66 66.37
CA VAL A 41 33.98 15.97 66.23
C VAL A 41 33.09 16.30 67.43
N GLY A 42 32.93 15.36 68.36
CA GLY A 42 32.17 15.57 69.57
C GLY A 42 32.73 16.72 70.41
N GLY A 43 31.86 17.56 70.94
CA GLY A 43 32.17 18.75 71.70
C GLY A 43 32.51 20.01 70.90
N LEU A 44 32.59 19.91 69.57
CA LEU A 44 32.82 21.03 68.65
C LEU A 44 31.49 21.66 68.20
N SER A 45 31.51 22.94 67.90
CA SER A 45 30.44 23.59 67.14
C SER A 45 30.42 23.09 65.69
N ARG A 46 29.33 23.30 64.97
CA ARG A 46 29.24 22.89 63.54
C ARG A 46 30.35 23.51 62.68
N THR A 47 30.69 24.79 62.96
CA THR A 47 31.75 25.50 62.21
C THR A 47 33.13 24.92 62.51
N GLU A 48 33.43 24.63 63.79
CA GLU A 48 34.71 24.00 64.19
C GLU A 48 34.80 22.57 63.67
N ALA A 49 33.70 21.82 63.72
CA ALA A 49 33.63 20.47 63.18
C ALA A 49 33.85 20.47 61.65
N MET A 50 33.21 21.40 60.93
CA MET A 50 33.46 21.57 59.47
C MET A 50 34.92 21.82 59.17
N ALA A 51 35.57 22.75 59.89
CA ALA A 51 36.99 23.05 59.71
C ALA A 51 37.87 21.85 60.08
N ARG A 52 37.53 21.08 61.12
CA ARG A 52 38.24 19.89 61.55
C ARG A 52 38.08 18.72 60.62
N LEU A 53 36.94 18.58 59.95
CA LEU A 53 36.61 17.53 59.01
C LEU A 53 37.24 17.79 57.63
N ALA A 54 37.41 19.04 57.21
CA ALA A 54 37.84 19.38 55.85
C ALA A 54 39.13 18.65 55.42
N PRO A 55 40.24 18.59 56.22
CA PRO A 55 41.43 17.84 55.83
C PRO A 55 41.19 16.35 55.68
N GLY A 56 40.41 15.73 56.60
CA GLY A 56 40.10 14.30 56.56
C GLY A 56 39.23 13.95 55.37
N VAL A 57 38.27 14.81 55.02
CA VAL A 57 37.42 14.68 53.81
C VAL A 57 38.30 14.75 52.55
N GLN A 58 39.20 15.71 52.45
CA GLN A 58 40.12 15.79 51.31
C GLN A 58 41.00 14.53 51.19
N GLN A 59 41.57 14.10 52.31
CA GLN A 59 42.41 12.90 52.34
C GLN A 59 41.61 11.63 51.93
N LEU A 60 40.34 11.54 52.31
CA LEU A 60 39.44 10.43 51.91
C LEU A 60 39.12 10.51 50.43
N LEU A 61 38.80 11.69 49.92
CA LEU A 61 38.43 11.86 48.51
C LEU A 61 39.59 11.64 47.57
N ASP A 62 40.82 11.96 47.97
CA ASP A 62 42.02 11.85 47.17
C ASP A 62 42.83 10.54 47.42
N ARG A 63 42.30 9.67 48.28
CA ARG A 63 42.91 8.38 48.57
C ARG A 63 42.89 7.48 47.34
N PRO A 64 44.08 6.85 46.95
CA PRO A 64 44.11 5.91 45.87
C PRO A 64 43.20 4.71 46.12
N LEU A 65 42.43 4.35 45.13
CA LEU A 65 41.51 3.20 45.12
C LEU A 65 41.72 2.44 43.81
N ASP A 66 42.10 1.16 43.93
CA ASP A 66 42.19 0.26 42.80
C ASP A 66 40.87 -0.50 42.67
N ILE A 67 40.13 -0.27 41.57
CA ILE A 67 38.93 -1.02 41.24
C ILE A 67 39.33 -2.10 40.24
N ARG A 68 38.99 -3.35 40.51
CA ARG A 68 39.29 -4.50 39.67
C ARG A 68 38.05 -5.09 39.08
N GLY A 69 38.09 -5.47 37.81
CA GLY A 69 37.01 -6.16 37.14
C GLY A 69 37.56 -7.10 36.06
N GLY A 70 37.47 -8.38 36.30
CA GLY A 70 38.08 -9.38 35.43
C GLY A 70 39.59 -9.17 35.31
N THR A 71 40.10 -8.91 34.12
CA THR A 71 41.54 -8.62 33.87
C THR A 71 41.89 -7.12 33.94
N GLN A 72 40.90 -6.27 34.12
CA GLN A 72 41.09 -4.83 34.13
C GLN A 72 41.27 -4.32 35.57
N THR A 73 42.14 -3.30 35.73
CA THR A 73 42.29 -2.57 36.99
C THR A 73 42.30 -1.08 36.68
N TRP A 74 41.39 -0.35 37.31
CA TRP A 74 41.32 1.11 37.24
C TRP A 74 41.88 1.68 38.54
N ARG A 75 42.95 2.43 38.44
CA ARG A 75 43.46 3.22 39.53
C ARG A 75 42.76 4.58 39.52
N THR A 76 42.01 4.87 40.54
CA THR A 76 41.17 6.05 40.65
C THR A 76 41.19 6.58 42.07
N THR A 77 40.37 7.60 42.32
CA THR A 77 40.12 8.14 43.64
C THR A 77 38.60 8.22 43.86
N PRO A 78 38.16 8.26 45.14
CA PRO A 78 36.73 8.49 45.44
C PRO A 78 36.17 9.74 44.73
N ARG A 79 36.98 10.82 44.64
CA ARG A 79 36.61 12.06 43.93
C ARG A 79 36.33 11.81 42.42
N GLU A 80 37.18 11.10 41.77
CA GLU A 80 37.07 10.76 40.34
C GLU A 80 35.86 9.84 40.08
N LEU A 81 35.47 9.04 41.06
CA LEU A 81 34.26 8.23 41.01
C LEU A 81 32.96 9.05 41.21
N GLY A 82 33.09 10.37 41.36
CA GLY A 82 31.93 11.26 41.58
C GLY A 82 31.46 11.34 43.04
N LEU A 83 32.26 10.81 43.99
CA LEU A 83 31.95 10.97 45.40
C LEU A 83 32.17 12.43 45.78
N ARG A 84 31.14 13.02 46.39
CA ARG A 84 31.16 14.36 46.93
C ARG A 84 30.82 14.29 48.40
N LEU A 85 31.74 14.76 49.20
CA LEU A 85 31.55 14.86 50.64
C LEU A 85 31.70 16.36 51.02
N ASP A 86 30.66 16.91 51.62
CA ASP A 86 30.67 18.27 52.14
C ASP A 86 30.96 18.20 53.64
N PRO A 87 32.10 18.76 54.09
CA PRO A 87 32.36 18.87 55.52
C PRO A 87 31.25 19.57 56.30
N ALA A 88 30.49 20.48 55.66
CA ALA A 88 29.39 21.19 56.31
C ALA A 88 28.16 20.26 56.50
N GLU A 89 27.85 19.42 55.51
CA GLU A 89 26.79 18.43 55.61
C GLU A 89 27.13 17.36 56.68
N LEU A 90 28.36 16.86 56.65
CA LEU A 90 28.86 15.92 57.66
C LEU A 90 28.81 16.50 59.08
N ALA A 91 29.22 17.75 59.26
CA ALA A 91 29.15 18.44 60.53
C ALA A 91 27.67 18.65 60.96
N SER A 92 26.79 18.93 60.03
CA SER A 92 25.36 19.07 60.28
C SER A 92 24.74 17.68 60.64
N ALA A 93 25.07 16.63 59.91
CA ALA A 93 24.64 15.28 60.24
C ALA A 93 25.15 14.82 61.63
N ALA A 94 26.42 15.14 61.94
CA ALA A 94 27.00 14.87 63.26
C ALA A 94 26.28 15.64 64.37
N TYR A 95 25.87 16.85 64.07
CA TYR A 95 25.14 17.69 65.01
C TYR A 95 23.74 17.15 65.33
N GLU A 96 23.06 16.57 64.39
CA GLU A 96 21.73 15.97 64.55
C GLU A 96 21.73 14.68 65.40
N ILE A 97 22.91 14.04 65.58
CA ILE A 97 23.04 12.85 66.42
C ILE A 97 22.73 13.17 67.89
N GLY A 98 21.77 12.47 68.48
CA GLY A 98 21.29 12.65 69.83
C GLY A 98 20.38 13.91 70.03
N ARG A 99 19.85 14.48 68.88
CA ARG A 99 18.93 15.66 68.94
C ARG A 99 17.55 15.38 68.40
N GLN A 100 17.29 14.17 67.96
CA GLN A 100 15.98 13.78 67.40
C GLN A 100 15.08 13.22 68.50
N GLY A 101 13.78 13.32 68.35
CA GLY A 101 12.78 12.76 69.26
C GLY A 101 12.41 13.69 70.43
N ASN A 102 11.73 13.14 71.44
CA ASN A 102 11.33 13.85 72.64
C ASN A 102 12.54 14.02 73.62
N PRO A 103 12.46 14.91 74.63
CA PRO A 103 13.58 15.18 75.52
C PRO A 103 14.20 13.98 76.22
N LYS A 104 13.39 12.96 76.48
CA LYS A 104 13.83 11.71 77.13
C LYS A 104 14.66 10.84 76.19
N ASP A 105 14.21 10.75 74.93
CA ASP A 105 14.90 9.97 73.88
C ASP A 105 16.24 10.63 73.53
N ARG A 106 16.23 11.99 73.42
CA ARG A 106 17.46 12.74 73.17
C ARG A 106 18.51 12.51 74.23
N LEU A 107 18.12 12.55 75.48
CA LEU A 107 19.04 12.30 76.58
C LEU A 107 19.58 10.89 76.58
N GLY A 108 18.71 9.90 76.34
CA GLY A 108 19.12 8.51 76.21
C GLY A 108 20.11 8.31 75.09
N ASP A 109 19.82 8.87 73.91
CA ASP A 109 20.71 8.83 72.74
C ASP A 109 22.04 9.55 72.97
N GLN A 110 22.05 10.71 73.67
CA GLN A 110 23.29 11.44 73.96
C GLN A 110 24.20 10.67 74.94
N ILE A 111 23.61 10.00 75.93
CA ILE A 111 24.33 9.12 76.87
C ILE A 111 24.90 7.92 76.16
N ASP A 112 24.09 7.29 75.30
CA ASP A 112 24.54 6.14 74.50
C ASP A 112 25.70 6.52 73.57
N VAL A 113 25.60 7.66 72.88
CA VAL A 113 26.66 8.18 72.01
C VAL A 113 27.92 8.52 72.81
N PHE A 114 27.77 9.06 74.03
CA PHE A 114 28.91 9.38 74.88
C PHE A 114 29.65 8.13 75.35
N LEU A 115 28.91 7.05 75.69
CA LEU A 115 29.49 5.81 76.21
C LEU A 115 30.06 4.90 75.10
N HIS A 116 29.34 4.80 74.01
CA HIS A 116 29.66 3.82 72.95
C HIS A 116 30.22 4.46 71.69
N GLY A 117 30.13 5.77 71.55
CA GLY A 117 30.49 6.50 70.33
C GLY A 117 29.47 6.28 69.21
N LYS A 118 29.44 7.21 68.29
CA LYS A 118 28.66 7.06 67.02
C LYS A 118 29.39 7.70 65.86
N THR A 119 29.48 6.98 64.75
CA THR A 119 30.19 7.45 63.57
C THR A 119 29.20 7.89 62.50
N VAL A 120 29.39 9.06 61.95
CA VAL A 120 28.69 9.50 60.76
C VAL A 120 29.35 8.86 59.56
N SER A 121 28.57 8.06 58.83
CA SER A 121 29.04 7.36 57.63
C SER A 121 29.14 8.30 56.43
N PRO A 122 30.24 8.31 55.68
CA PRO A 122 30.35 9.06 54.44
C PRO A 122 29.30 8.66 53.36
N ALA A 123 28.80 7.42 53.44
CA ALA A 123 27.84 6.92 52.45
C ALA A 123 26.48 7.64 52.46
N SER A 124 26.15 8.33 53.56
CA SER A 124 24.89 9.09 53.68
C SER A 124 24.88 10.41 52.92
N THR A 125 26.01 10.88 52.42
CA THR A 125 26.18 12.16 51.72
C THR A 125 26.75 12.00 50.28
N THR A 126 26.66 10.81 49.71
CA THR A 126 27.28 10.49 48.42
C THR A 126 26.31 10.73 47.25
N ASP A 127 26.78 11.37 46.20
CA ASP A 127 26.09 11.45 44.91
C ASP A 127 26.09 10.07 44.25
N GLN A 128 25.06 9.29 44.50
CA GLN A 128 24.92 7.93 43.96
C GLN A 128 24.83 7.91 42.45
N ALA A 129 24.28 8.96 41.84
CA ALA A 129 24.12 9.01 40.37
C ALA A 129 25.47 9.15 39.66
N ALA A 130 26.37 9.97 40.21
CA ALA A 130 27.72 10.13 39.67
C ALA A 130 28.57 8.85 39.83
N LEU A 131 28.50 8.18 40.99
CA LEU A 131 29.17 6.90 41.22
C LEU A 131 28.62 5.82 40.26
N ASP A 132 27.32 5.71 40.13
CA ASP A 132 26.70 4.77 39.20
C ASP A 132 27.12 5.05 37.74
N ALA A 133 27.26 6.31 37.33
CA ALA A 133 27.74 6.66 36.02
C ALA A 133 29.19 6.19 35.79
N SER A 134 30.07 6.39 36.78
CA SER A 134 31.45 5.95 36.73
C SER A 134 31.55 4.42 36.65
N LEU A 135 30.76 3.72 37.46
CA LEU A 135 30.69 2.25 37.45
C LEU A 135 30.16 1.70 36.12
N ARG A 136 29.12 2.34 35.53
CA ARG A 136 28.65 1.97 34.20
C ARG A 136 29.71 2.16 33.13
N ALA A 137 30.50 3.23 33.20
CA ALA A 137 31.61 3.45 32.27
C ALA A 137 32.70 2.37 32.37
N MET A 138 33.05 1.91 33.59
CA MET A 138 33.94 0.80 33.81
C MET A 138 33.31 -0.54 33.35
N ALA A 139 32.03 -0.73 33.63
CA ALA A 139 31.30 -1.91 33.23
C ALA A 139 31.34 -2.13 31.71
N LEU A 140 31.18 -1.06 30.91
CA LEU A 140 31.24 -1.13 29.45
C LEU A 140 32.58 -1.72 28.91
N GLN A 141 33.64 -1.66 29.68
CA GLN A 141 34.95 -2.17 29.27
C GLN A 141 35.16 -3.67 29.55
N ILE A 142 34.33 -4.26 30.41
CA ILE A 142 34.43 -5.66 30.81
C ILE A 142 33.19 -6.47 30.48
N VAL A 143 32.10 -5.79 30.13
CA VAL A 143 30.89 -6.49 29.71
C VAL A 143 31.16 -7.34 28.48
N ARG A 144 30.72 -8.57 28.53
CA ARG A 144 30.69 -9.47 27.39
C ARG A 144 29.24 -9.89 27.16
N PRO A 145 28.70 -9.66 25.96
CA PRO A 145 27.36 -10.19 25.65
C PRO A 145 27.38 -11.71 25.69
N ALA A 146 26.30 -12.28 26.14
CA ALA A 146 26.09 -13.71 26.00
C ALA A 146 25.98 -14.06 24.50
N ARG A 147 26.43 -15.22 24.15
CA ARG A 147 26.27 -15.79 22.81
C ARG A 147 25.41 -17.03 22.92
N ASP A 148 24.34 -17.04 22.16
CA ASP A 148 23.44 -18.17 22.10
C ASP A 148 24.07 -19.35 21.36
N ALA A 149 23.72 -20.55 21.77
CA ALA A 149 23.97 -21.73 20.98
C ALA A 149 23.30 -21.57 19.60
N GLN A 150 24.00 -21.97 18.55
CA GLN A 150 23.48 -21.87 17.18
C GLN A 150 23.47 -23.25 16.54
N LEU A 151 22.45 -23.47 15.73
CA LEU A 151 22.35 -24.63 14.85
C LEU A 151 22.34 -24.12 13.42
N SER A 152 23.26 -24.58 12.61
CA SER A 152 23.36 -24.17 11.20
C SER A 152 23.59 -25.39 10.32
N LEU A 153 23.22 -25.23 9.03
CA LEU A 153 23.49 -26.21 8.00
C LEU A 153 24.82 -25.86 7.31
N ALA A 154 25.76 -26.78 7.37
CA ALA A 154 26.99 -26.66 6.59
C ALA A 154 26.73 -26.79 5.08
N THR A 155 27.63 -26.28 4.26
CA THR A 155 27.53 -26.34 2.78
C THR A 155 27.45 -27.77 2.25
N ASN A 156 27.92 -28.77 3.00
CA ASN A 156 27.79 -30.20 2.68
C ASN A 156 26.46 -30.83 3.12
N GLY A 157 25.51 -30.04 3.64
CA GLY A 157 24.21 -30.49 4.11
C GLY A 157 24.19 -31.07 5.53
N THR A 158 25.31 -31.02 6.27
CA THR A 158 25.35 -31.47 7.68
C THR A 158 24.96 -30.34 8.63
N LEU A 159 24.31 -30.69 9.73
CA LEU A 159 24.00 -29.76 10.80
C LEU A 159 25.25 -29.47 11.62
N GLN A 160 25.56 -28.21 11.83
CA GLN A 160 26.64 -27.75 12.69
C GLN A 160 26.06 -27.00 13.88
N SER A 161 26.62 -27.22 15.07
CA SER A 161 26.27 -26.51 16.29
C SER A 161 27.44 -25.66 16.76
N VAL A 162 27.13 -24.46 17.21
CA VAL A 162 28.07 -23.58 17.94
C VAL A 162 27.62 -23.57 19.38
N ALA A 163 28.56 -23.81 20.30
CA ALA A 163 28.27 -23.83 21.72
C ALA A 163 27.86 -22.45 22.24
N ALA A 164 26.99 -22.47 23.25
CA ALA A 164 26.61 -21.25 23.96
C ALA A 164 27.77 -20.73 24.81
N GLU A 165 27.91 -19.44 24.89
CA GLU A 165 28.84 -18.77 25.80
C GLU A 165 28.06 -17.82 26.70
N ASN A 166 28.20 -17.98 28.00
CA ASN A 166 27.62 -17.04 28.95
C ASN A 166 28.33 -15.68 28.83
N GLY A 167 27.56 -14.66 28.84
CA GLY A 167 28.03 -13.28 28.93
C GLY A 167 28.47 -12.93 30.35
N LEU A 168 29.03 -11.78 30.51
CA LEU A 168 29.42 -11.21 31.79
C LEU A 168 28.86 -9.80 31.90
N ALA A 169 28.18 -9.50 32.98
CA ALA A 169 27.70 -8.15 33.29
C ALA A 169 28.17 -7.74 34.68
N VAL A 170 28.37 -6.47 34.90
CA VAL A 170 28.67 -5.92 36.22
C VAL A 170 27.33 -5.62 36.93
N ASP A 171 27.23 -6.02 38.17
CA ASP A 171 26.18 -5.58 39.07
C ASP A 171 26.60 -4.22 39.67
N VAL A 172 26.08 -3.14 39.05
CA VAL A 172 26.40 -1.77 39.45
C VAL A 172 25.94 -1.48 40.89
N GLY A 173 24.79 -2.02 41.31
CA GLY A 173 24.28 -1.85 42.65
C GLY A 173 25.16 -2.50 43.70
N ALA A 174 25.43 -3.80 43.53
CA ALA A 174 26.31 -4.53 44.44
C ALA A 174 27.76 -3.98 44.44
N SER A 175 28.29 -3.57 43.29
CA SER A 175 29.59 -2.94 43.19
C SER A 175 29.68 -1.60 43.91
N ARG A 176 28.63 -0.78 43.81
CA ARG A 176 28.50 0.47 44.57
C ARG A 176 28.51 0.22 46.07
N ASP A 177 27.76 -0.79 46.54
CA ASP A 177 27.70 -1.13 47.96
C ASP A 177 29.09 -1.59 48.47
N GLN A 178 29.82 -2.36 47.69
CA GLN A 178 31.19 -2.77 48.01
C GLN A 178 32.16 -1.56 48.06
N ILE A 179 32.06 -0.60 47.14
CA ILE A 179 32.83 0.63 47.18
C ILE A 179 32.51 1.43 48.43
N ALA A 180 31.23 1.59 48.77
CA ALA A 180 30.82 2.27 49.98
C ALA A 180 31.39 1.61 51.27
N GLN A 181 31.36 0.29 51.30
CA GLN A 181 31.94 -0.48 52.40
C GLN A 181 33.50 -0.34 52.47
N ALA A 182 34.17 -0.36 51.34
CA ALA A 182 35.62 -0.17 51.26
C ALA A 182 36.05 1.21 51.72
N LEU A 183 35.28 2.24 51.38
CA LEU A 183 35.52 3.61 51.85
C LEU A 183 35.42 3.73 53.38
N ASN A 184 34.41 3.05 53.96
CA ASN A 184 34.23 3.06 55.41
C ASN A 184 35.29 2.23 56.16
N SER A 185 35.78 1.13 55.54
CA SER A 185 36.73 0.20 56.15
C SER A 185 38.21 0.49 55.81
N GLY A 186 38.50 1.51 55.04
CA GLY A 186 39.88 1.86 54.67
C GLY A 186 40.51 0.94 53.61
N ILE A 187 39.72 0.09 52.98
CA ILE A 187 40.18 -0.86 51.93
C ILE A 187 40.55 -0.07 50.66
N GLN A 188 41.68 -0.41 50.05
CA GLN A 188 42.23 0.29 48.85
C GLN A 188 42.03 -0.49 47.56
N THR A 189 41.46 -1.69 47.63
CA THR A 189 41.18 -2.50 46.43
C THR A 189 39.79 -3.04 46.52
N VAL A 190 38.98 -2.80 45.49
CA VAL A 190 37.60 -3.26 45.39
C VAL A 190 37.43 -4.08 44.11
N GLU A 191 36.88 -5.25 44.24
CA GLU A 191 36.50 -6.06 43.08
C GLU A 191 35.09 -5.66 42.64
N LEU A 192 34.88 -5.42 41.34
CA LEU A 192 33.51 -5.22 40.79
C LEU A 192 32.76 -6.54 40.88
N VAL A 193 31.56 -6.44 41.39
CA VAL A 193 30.64 -7.58 41.43
C VAL A 193 30.17 -7.89 40.01
N THR A 194 30.55 -9.04 39.52
CA THR A 194 30.11 -9.50 38.20
C THR A 194 29.12 -10.64 38.33
N ARG A 195 28.22 -10.70 37.38
CA ARG A 195 27.29 -11.83 37.26
C ARG A 195 27.37 -12.40 35.85
N ALA A 196 27.25 -13.70 35.76
CA ALA A 196 27.07 -14.35 34.47
C ALA A 196 25.72 -13.94 33.87
N VAL A 197 25.71 -13.62 32.61
CA VAL A 197 24.50 -13.43 31.79
C VAL A 197 24.36 -14.71 30.98
N PRO A 198 23.43 -15.59 31.33
CA PRO A 198 23.29 -16.83 30.59
C PRO A 198 22.89 -16.54 29.14
N ALA A 199 23.36 -17.37 28.23
CA ALA A 199 22.85 -17.40 26.88
C ALA A 199 21.33 -17.65 26.89
N THR A 200 20.62 -17.04 25.95
CA THR A 200 19.17 -17.24 25.84
C THR A 200 18.85 -18.66 25.35
N ILE A 201 19.74 -19.23 24.54
CA ILE A 201 19.66 -20.60 24.04
C ILE A 201 20.88 -21.36 24.58
N ALA A 202 20.66 -22.38 25.36
CA ALA A 202 21.70 -23.25 25.91
C ALA A 202 22.01 -24.42 24.97
N ASP A 203 23.15 -25.10 25.18
CA ASP A 203 23.59 -26.23 24.34
C ASP A 203 22.60 -27.42 24.40
N ALA A 204 22.03 -27.70 25.57
CA ALA A 204 21.03 -28.75 25.72
C ALA A 204 19.76 -28.50 24.90
N GLU A 205 19.37 -27.23 24.77
CA GLU A 205 18.20 -26.81 23.97
C GLU A 205 18.46 -26.94 22.48
N VAL A 206 19.68 -26.68 22.05
CA VAL A 206 20.08 -26.88 20.65
C VAL A 206 20.07 -28.37 20.29
N SER A 207 20.48 -29.25 21.20
CA SER A 207 20.40 -30.69 20.98
C SER A 207 18.97 -31.16 20.79
N THR A 208 18.05 -30.70 21.63
CA THR A 208 16.62 -31.02 21.52
C THR A 208 16.02 -30.46 20.24
N ALA A 209 16.35 -29.20 19.92
CA ALA A 209 15.89 -28.56 18.69
C ALA A 209 16.45 -29.27 17.45
N ARG A 210 17.67 -29.77 17.51
CA ARG A 210 18.27 -30.57 16.45
C ARG A 210 17.51 -31.87 16.21
N GLU A 211 17.16 -32.61 17.28
CA GLU A 211 16.38 -33.84 17.18
C GLU A 211 15.00 -33.59 16.58
N GLN A 212 14.33 -32.51 17.00
CA GLN A 212 13.05 -32.08 16.42
C GLN A 212 13.18 -31.73 14.93
N LEU A 213 14.23 -30.98 14.57
CA LEU A 213 14.49 -30.62 13.20
C LEU A 213 14.77 -31.84 12.33
N GLU A 214 15.60 -32.76 12.81
CA GLU A 214 15.87 -34.04 12.14
C GLU A 214 14.61 -34.87 11.92
N HIS A 215 13.70 -34.86 12.88
CA HIS A 215 12.38 -35.50 12.75
C HIS A 215 11.49 -34.77 11.71
N MET A 216 11.40 -33.44 11.80
CA MET A 216 10.57 -32.63 10.89
C MET A 216 11.00 -32.73 9.42
N LEU A 217 12.28 -32.81 9.18
CA LEU A 217 12.83 -32.92 7.83
C LEU A 217 12.81 -34.35 7.31
N GLY A 218 12.42 -35.30 8.15
CA GLY A 218 12.41 -36.73 7.83
C GLY A 218 13.68 -37.12 7.14
N LEU A 219 14.81 -37.05 7.76
CA LEU A 219 16.20 -37.14 7.26
C LEU A 219 16.48 -38.13 6.10
N SER A 220 15.45 -38.43 5.32
CA SER A 220 15.57 -39.03 4.01
C SER A 220 16.21 -38.02 3.04
N ALA A 221 17.08 -38.50 2.22
CA ALA A 221 17.83 -37.73 1.22
C ALA A 221 16.96 -37.08 0.12
N GLN A 222 15.63 -37.01 0.30
CA GLN A 222 14.71 -36.53 -0.74
C GLN A 222 14.07 -35.19 -0.35
N PRO A 223 14.01 -34.23 -1.30
CA PRO A 223 13.36 -32.94 -1.06
C PRO A 223 11.86 -33.10 -0.83
N LEU A 224 11.25 -32.17 -0.09
CA LEU A 224 9.80 -32.10 0.05
C LEU A 224 9.18 -31.81 -1.32
N GLN A 225 8.26 -32.67 -1.77
CA GLN A 225 7.61 -32.55 -3.07
C GLN A 225 6.26 -31.85 -2.94
N LEU A 226 6.12 -30.67 -3.55
CA LEU A 226 4.82 -30.04 -3.70
C LEU A 226 4.24 -30.43 -5.06
N THR A 227 2.99 -30.88 -5.11
CA THR A 227 2.43 -31.54 -6.29
C THR A 227 1.13 -30.90 -6.75
N PHE A 228 0.92 -30.81 -8.07
CA PHE A 228 -0.37 -30.49 -8.67
C PHE A 228 -0.50 -31.26 -10.00
N GLY A 229 -1.42 -32.19 -10.04
CA GLY A 229 -1.53 -33.14 -11.17
C GLY A 229 -0.24 -33.93 -11.36
N GLN A 230 0.40 -33.79 -12.50
CA GLN A 230 1.68 -34.43 -12.81
C GLN A 230 2.90 -33.52 -12.60
N GLN A 231 2.68 -32.27 -12.21
CA GLN A 231 3.74 -31.31 -11.95
C GLN A 231 4.19 -31.38 -10.51
N THR A 232 5.50 -31.25 -10.29
CA THR A 232 6.11 -31.26 -8.95
C THR A 232 7.08 -30.09 -8.83
N TRP A 233 7.09 -29.48 -7.66
CA TRP A 233 8.04 -28.43 -7.27
C TRP A 233 8.80 -28.93 -6.04
N PRO A 234 10.06 -29.31 -6.21
CA PRO A 234 10.87 -29.72 -5.09
C PRO A 234 11.22 -28.51 -4.21
N MET A 235 11.09 -28.66 -2.93
CA MET A 235 11.68 -27.75 -1.95
C MET A 235 12.89 -28.47 -1.35
N GLU A 236 14.05 -28.00 -1.73
CA GLU A 236 15.30 -28.62 -1.34
C GLU A 236 15.54 -28.49 0.17
N ARG A 237 16.32 -29.42 0.73
CA ARG A 237 16.64 -29.42 2.16
C ARG A 237 17.23 -28.10 2.64
N ALA A 238 18.04 -27.44 1.82
CA ALA A 238 18.60 -26.14 2.15
C ALA A 238 17.53 -25.05 2.29
N ASP A 239 16.53 -25.05 1.37
CA ASP A 239 15.39 -24.11 1.42
C ASP A 239 14.54 -24.37 2.67
N LEU A 240 14.28 -25.66 2.99
CA LEU A 240 13.51 -26.03 4.19
C LEU A 240 14.20 -25.59 5.48
N LEU A 241 15.52 -25.74 5.55
CA LEU A 241 16.30 -25.28 6.70
C LEU A 241 16.32 -23.75 6.81
N GLY A 242 16.23 -23.04 5.70
CA GLY A 242 16.07 -21.58 5.68
C GLY A 242 14.73 -21.09 6.24
N LEU A 243 13.72 -21.97 6.33
CA LEU A 243 12.44 -21.65 6.96
C LEU A 243 12.44 -21.79 8.47
N ILE A 244 13.43 -22.50 9.03
CA ILE A 244 13.41 -22.90 10.42
C ILE A 244 14.21 -21.91 11.24
N THR A 245 13.57 -21.34 12.24
CA THR A 245 14.18 -20.44 13.21
C THR A 245 14.17 -21.10 14.57
N LEU A 246 15.26 -20.89 15.29
CA LEU A 246 15.39 -21.35 16.68
C LEU A 246 15.08 -20.15 17.59
N SER A 247 14.14 -20.32 18.51
CA SER A 247 13.91 -19.39 19.60
C SER A 247 14.14 -20.09 20.93
N GLY A 248 14.97 -19.49 21.79
CA GLY A 248 15.11 -19.93 23.18
C GLY A 248 13.99 -19.36 24.03
N GLY A 249 13.67 -20.03 25.14
CA GLY A 249 12.80 -19.49 26.17
C GLY A 249 13.39 -18.22 26.79
N ASN A 250 12.54 -17.29 27.22
CA ASN A 250 12.96 -16.04 27.85
C ASN A 250 13.63 -16.21 29.23
N ARG A 251 13.83 -17.45 29.67
CA ARG A 251 14.47 -17.81 30.95
C ARG A 251 15.44 -18.97 30.74
N PRO A 252 16.58 -18.98 31.45
CA PRO A 252 17.51 -20.09 31.43
C PRO A 252 16.80 -21.42 31.73
N GLY A 253 17.13 -22.47 30.98
CA GLY A 253 16.56 -23.82 31.17
C GLY A 253 15.16 -24.03 30.56
N GLN A 254 14.61 -23.05 29.80
CA GLN A 254 13.44 -23.30 28.98
C GLN A 254 13.87 -23.91 27.64
N PRO A 255 13.20 -24.99 27.18
CA PRO A 255 13.60 -25.62 25.92
C PRO A 255 13.45 -24.66 24.73
N ALA A 256 14.44 -24.67 23.87
CA ALA A 256 14.35 -23.96 22.59
C ALA A 256 13.24 -24.57 21.74
N THR A 257 12.46 -23.75 21.10
CA THR A 257 11.43 -24.19 20.16
C THR A 257 11.90 -23.97 18.72
N VAL A 258 11.68 -24.98 17.90
CA VAL A 258 11.85 -24.86 16.46
C VAL A 258 10.61 -24.19 15.90
N ASN A 259 10.75 -23.00 15.33
CA ASN A 259 9.67 -22.28 14.68
C ASN A 259 9.90 -22.28 13.18
N ILE A 260 8.80 -22.33 12.44
CA ILE A 260 8.81 -22.19 10.99
C ILE A 260 8.56 -20.71 10.66
N ASP A 261 9.55 -20.06 10.05
CA ASP A 261 9.39 -18.71 9.52
C ASP A 261 8.52 -18.78 8.25
N GLU A 262 7.32 -18.23 8.35
CA GLU A 262 6.38 -18.22 7.25
C GLU A 262 6.71 -17.18 6.18
N ALA A 263 7.57 -16.17 6.44
CA ALA A 263 7.87 -15.12 5.49
C ALA A 263 8.62 -15.65 4.24
N PRO A 264 9.72 -16.44 4.36
CA PRO A 264 10.34 -17.08 3.21
C PRO A 264 9.41 -18.07 2.52
N LEU A 265 8.56 -18.78 3.28
CA LEU A 265 7.60 -19.72 2.72
C LEU A 265 6.52 -19.02 1.90
N ARG A 266 6.01 -17.86 2.36
CA ARG A 266 5.12 -17.02 1.56
C ARG A 266 5.80 -16.52 0.28
N ALA A 267 7.06 -16.11 0.37
CA ALA A 267 7.82 -15.70 -0.82
C ALA A 267 7.99 -16.86 -1.81
N TRP A 268 8.24 -18.08 -1.31
CA TRP A 268 8.31 -19.29 -2.13
C TRP A 268 6.95 -19.61 -2.75
N ALA A 269 5.86 -19.61 -1.97
CA ALA A 269 4.50 -19.81 -2.47
C ALA A 269 4.11 -18.78 -3.55
N ALA A 270 4.49 -17.51 -3.35
CA ALA A 270 4.25 -16.46 -4.34
C ALA A 270 5.02 -16.69 -5.65
N ARG A 271 6.24 -17.26 -5.59
CA ARG A 271 7.00 -17.66 -6.79
C ARG A 271 6.29 -18.78 -7.54
N ILE A 272 5.87 -19.82 -6.83
CA ILE A 272 5.13 -20.94 -7.43
C ILE A 272 3.79 -20.47 -8.00
N GLY A 273 3.10 -19.54 -7.29
CA GLY A 273 1.90 -18.92 -7.80
C GLY A 273 2.09 -18.27 -9.17
N LYS A 274 3.23 -17.60 -9.41
CA LYS A 274 3.53 -17.04 -10.75
C LYS A 274 3.67 -18.10 -11.84
N GLU A 275 4.08 -19.31 -11.50
CA GLU A 275 4.24 -20.43 -12.43
C GLU A 275 2.93 -21.19 -12.65
N THR A 276 2.08 -21.28 -11.63
CA THR A 276 0.85 -22.07 -11.63
C THR A 276 -0.39 -21.26 -11.96
N ASP A 277 -0.40 -19.97 -11.59
CA ASP A 277 -1.55 -19.09 -11.80
C ASP A 277 -1.81 -18.89 -13.30
N GLN A 278 -3.03 -19.07 -13.66
CA GLN A 278 -3.50 -18.90 -15.02
C GLN A 278 -4.78 -18.07 -15.00
N THR A 279 -4.78 -16.96 -15.73
CA THR A 279 -5.98 -16.15 -15.86
C THR A 279 -7.06 -16.93 -16.61
N VAL A 280 -8.26 -16.96 -16.04
CA VAL A 280 -9.44 -17.49 -16.71
C VAL A 280 -9.72 -16.71 -17.98
N GLN A 281 -10.13 -17.39 -19.02
CA GLN A 281 -10.49 -16.77 -20.29
C GLN A 281 -11.81 -17.33 -20.78
N ASP A 282 -12.79 -16.46 -20.96
CA ASP A 282 -14.05 -16.82 -21.63
C ASP A 282 -13.83 -17.05 -23.13
N ALA A 283 -14.61 -17.97 -23.67
CA ALA A 283 -14.66 -18.18 -25.10
C ALA A 283 -15.22 -16.97 -25.83
N ARG A 284 -14.72 -16.72 -27.04
CA ARG A 284 -15.33 -15.75 -27.97
C ARG A 284 -15.84 -16.45 -29.21
N PHE A 285 -16.95 -15.93 -29.69
CA PHE A 285 -17.66 -16.54 -30.79
C PHE A 285 -17.98 -15.54 -31.90
N ARG A 286 -18.21 -16.07 -33.08
CA ARG A 286 -18.84 -15.40 -34.21
C ARG A 286 -20.09 -16.14 -34.61
N PHE A 287 -21.20 -15.44 -34.80
CA PHE A 287 -22.39 -15.99 -35.39
C PHE A 287 -22.36 -15.80 -36.91
N ALA A 288 -22.29 -16.89 -37.63
CA ALA A 288 -22.25 -16.88 -39.10
C ALA A 288 -23.00 -18.11 -39.65
N ASN A 289 -23.74 -17.90 -40.73
CA ASN A 289 -24.47 -18.98 -41.41
C ASN A 289 -25.40 -19.79 -40.48
N GLY A 290 -26.02 -19.10 -39.51
CA GLY A 290 -26.95 -19.71 -38.54
C GLY A 290 -26.31 -20.52 -37.41
N ALA A 291 -24.98 -20.45 -37.24
CA ALA A 291 -24.26 -21.20 -36.24
C ALA A 291 -23.18 -20.36 -35.53
N LEU A 292 -22.84 -20.74 -34.30
CA LEU A 292 -21.72 -20.19 -33.56
C LEU A 292 -20.41 -20.85 -33.98
N GLN A 293 -19.43 -20.02 -34.28
CA GLN A 293 -18.06 -20.43 -34.58
C GLN A 293 -17.18 -19.92 -33.44
N VAL A 294 -16.33 -20.78 -32.86
CA VAL A 294 -15.36 -20.38 -31.82
C VAL A 294 -14.23 -19.62 -32.52
N ILE A 295 -14.04 -18.34 -32.14
CA ILE A 295 -12.92 -17.51 -32.60
C ILE A 295 -11.79 -17.45 -31.57
N LYS A 296 -12.10 -17.67 -30.29
CA LYS A 296 -11.15 -17.79 -29.22
C LYS A 296 -11.67 -18.83 -28.21
N PRO A 297 -10.93 -19.93 -27.95
CA PRO A 297 -11.39 -20.95 -27.03
C PRO A 297 -11.38 -20.42 -25.58
N SER A 298 -12.25 -20.98 -24.75
CA SER A 298 -12.19 -20.77 -23.31
C SER A 298 -10.99 -21.45 -22.69
N ARG A 299 -10.57 -20.96 -21.55
CA ARG A 299 -9.49 -21.54 -20.76
C ARG A 299 -9.82 -21.39 -19.30
N GLN A 300 -9.78 -22.50 -18.57
CA GLN A 300 -9.90 -22.48 -17.11
C GLN A 300 -8.82 -21.61 -16.49
N GLY A 301 -9.17 -20.84 -15.51
CA GLY A 301 -8.24 -20.16 -14.64
C GLY A 301 -7.72 -21.09 -13.55
N ARG A 302 -6.57 -20.76 -13.00
CA ARG A 302 -5.98 -21.43 -11.84
C ARG A 302 -5.44 -20.36 -10.92
N LYS A 303 -5.64 -20.54 -9.62
CA LYS A 303 -5.13 -19.63 -8.61
C LYS A 303 -4.59 -20.42 -7.45
N LEU A 304 -3.30 -20.30 -7.17
CA LEU A 304 -2.70 -20.88 -5.97
C LEU A 304 -3.21 -20.13 -4.74
N ASP A 305 -3.75 -20.86 -3.79
CA ASP A 305 -3.99 -20.34 -2.46
C ASP A 305 -2.66 -20.35 -1.69
N GLN A 306 -2.00 -19.20 -1.66
CA GLN A 306 -0.69 -19.05 -1.04
C GLN A 306 -0.73 -19.30 0.46
N GLU A 307 -1.78 -18.84 1.15
CA GLU A 307 -1.89 -19.02 2.59
C GLU A 307 -2.19 -20.49 2.94
N ALA A 308 -3.10 -21.11 2.23
CA ALA A 308 -3.34 -22.54 2.38
C ALA A 308 -2.09 -23.38 2.05
N THR A 309 -1.26 -22.94 1.08
CA THR A 309 0.04 -23.59 0.78
C THR A 309 0.99 -23.49 1.96
N VAL A 310 1.10 -22.30 2.58
CA VAL A 310 1.92 -22.10 3.78
C VAL A 310 1.49 -23.04 4.90
N GLN A 311 0.19 -23.11 5.16
CA GLN A 311 -0.35 -23.98 6.22
C GLN A 311 -0.16 -25.47 5.89
N ALA A 312 -0.33 -25.88 4.63
CA ALA A 312 -0.12 -27.25 4.20
C ALA A 312 1.35 -27.70 4.35
N VAL A 313 2.29 -26.86 3.91
CA VAL A 313 3.74 -27.13 4.06
C VAL A 313 4.12 -27.19 5.53
N ARG A 314 3.64 -26.25 6.34
CA ARG A 314 3.87 -26.26 7.78
C ARG A 314 3.36 -27.54 8.44
N ALA A 315 2.14 -27.95 8.11
CA ALA A 315 1.55 -29.19 8.64
C ALA A 315 2.33 -30.43 8.21
N ALA A 316 2.77 -30.49 6.95
CA ALA A 316 3.60 -31.58 6.43
C ALA A 316 4.95 -31.68 7.16
N LEU A 317 5.62 -30.55 7.37
CA LEU A 317 6.88 -30.49 8.12
C LEU A 317 6.72 -31.00 9.55
N LEU A 318 5.64 -30.60 10.22
CA LEU A 318 5.34 -31.05 11.59
C LEU A 318 5.04 -32.56 11.67
N LYS A 319 4.47 -33.14 10.60
CA LYS A 319 4.13 -34.56 10.53
C LYS A 319 5.22 -35.43 9.89
N GLY A 320 6.25 -34.85 9.30
CA GLY A 320 7.27 -35.54 8.51
C GLY A 320 6.77 -36.06 7.16
N GLU A 321 5.73 -35.46 6.60
CA GLU A 321 5.21 -35.80 5.27
C GLU A 321 6.14 -35.26 4.17
N GLN A 322 6.40 -36.08 3.12
CA GLN A 322 7.32 -35.72 2.04
C GLN A 322 6.62 -35.17 0.80
N THR A 323 5.30 -35.26 0.75
CA THR A 323 4.51 -34.82 -0.40
C THR A 323 3.36 -33.92 0.09
N VAL A 324 3.23 -32.76 -0.53
CA VAL A 324 2.19 -31.78 -0.21
C VAL A 324 1.43 -31.45 -1.50
N PRO A 325 0.15 -31.75 -1.61
CA PRO A 325 -0.67 -31.26 -2.71
C PRO A 325 -0.84 -29.76 -2.61
N LEU A 326 -0.60 -29.04 -3.72
CA LEU A 326 -0.81 -27.60 -3.81
C LEU A 326 -2.31 -27.28 -3.84
N PRO A 327 -2.81 -26.41 -2.97
CA PRO A 327 -4.20 -25.98 -2.96
C PRO A 327 -4.43 -24.95 -4.09
N ILE A 328 -4.64 -25.44 -5.32
CA ILE A 328 -4.92 -24.63 -6.49
C ILE A 328 -6.42 -24.63 -6.75
N ALA A 329 -7.03 -23.45 -6.63
CA ALA A 329 -8.41 -23.24 -7.04
C ALA A 329 -8.50 -23.19 -8.56
N VAL A 330 -9.37 -24.00 -9.13
CA VAL A 330 -9.73 -23.94 -10.54
C VAL A 330 -10.89 -22.98 -10.70
N ILE A 331 -10.76 -22.05 -11.64
CA ILE A 331 -11.77 -21.03 -11.94
C ILE A 331 -12.34 -21.36 -13.33
N GLU A 332 -13.60 -21.77 -13.34
CA GLU A 332 -14.26 -22.07 -14.61
C GLU A 332 -14.57 -20.79 -15.38
N PRO A 333 -14.43 -20.79 -16.72
CA PRO A 333 -14.84 -19.68 -17.54
C PRO A 333 -16.39 -19.54 -17.49
N SER A 334 -16.87 -18.31 -17.44
CA SER A 334 -18.31 -18.02 -17.46
C SER A 334 -18.96 -18.40 -18.80
N VAL A 335 -18.14 -18.49 -19.85
CA VAL A 335 -18.54 -18.87 -21.20
C VAL A 335 -17.56 -19.93 -21.73
N SER A 336 -18.04 -21.18 -21.78
CA SER A 336 -17.23 -22.30 -22.27
C SER A 336 -17.33 -22.46 -23.80
N SER A 337 -16.22 -22.85 -24.42
CA SER A 337 -16.17 -23.22 -25.85
C SER A 337 -16.46 -24.69 -26.12
N GLU A 338 -16.68 -25.53 -25.11
CA GLU A 338 -16.86 -26.96 -25.26
C GLU A 338 -18.21 -27.32 -25.94
N ASN A 339 -19.25 -26.57 -25.61
CA ASN A 339 -20.59 -26.80 -26.19
C ASN A 339 -21.23 -25.45 -26.61
N PRO A 340 -20.87 -24.89 -27.77
CA PRO A 340 -21.42 -23.61 -28.24
C PRO A 340 -22.94 -23.63 -28.41
N GLN A 341 -23.54 -24.75 -28.73
CA GLN A 341 -24.98 -24.87 -28.92
C GLN A 341 -25.76 -24.68 -27.63
N ALA A 342 -25.18 -25.04 -26.48
CA ALA A 342 -25.79 -24.87 -25.18
C ALA A 342 -25.97 -23.39 -24.81
N LEU A 343 -25.26 -22.45 -25.45
CA LEU A 343 -25.44 -21.03 -25.25
C LEU A 343 -26.79 -20.51 -25.78
N GLY A 344 -27.45 -21.26 -26.68
CA GLY A 344 -28.78 -20.91 -27.18
C GLY A 344 -28.82 -19.62 -28.02
N ILE A 345 -27.69 -19.24 -28.62
CA ILE A 345 -27.56 -18.06 -29.50
C ILE A 345 -27.93 -18.47 -30.91
N THR A 346 -29.12 -18.08 -31.39
CA THR A 346 -29.73 -18.59 -32.59
C THR A 346 -30.07 -17.57 -33.66
N GLU A 347 -30.20 -16.27 -33.27
CA GLU A 347 -30.68 -15.24 -34.18
C GLU A 347 -30.11 -13.86 -33.82
N LEU A 348 -30.21 -12.92 -34.76
CA LEU A 348 -29.93 -11.51 -34.53
C LEU A 348 -31.10 -10.91 -33.74
N ILE A 349 -30.85 -10.28 -32.61
CA ILE A 349 -31.81 -9.56 -31.80
C ILE A 349 -32.01 -8.16 -32.36
N ASP A 350 -30.90 -7.39 -32.47
CA ASP A 350 -30.91 -6.05 -33.04
C ASP A 350 -29.49 -5.64 -33.50
N ARG A 351 -29.42 -4.59 -34.34
CA ARG A 351 -28.18 -4.07 -34.91
C ARG A 351 -28.13 -2.55 -34.91
N GLY A 352 -27.00 -1.98 -34.52
CA GLY A 352 -26.71 -0.55 -34.61
C GLY A 352 -25.52 -0.28 -35.54
N ASN A 353 -25.39 0.95 -36.02
CA ASN A 353 -24.24 1.40 -36.77
C ASN A 353 -24.02 2.90 -36.63
N THR A 354 -22.75 3.33 -36.81
CA THR A 354 -22.39 4.74 -36.96
C THR A 354 -21.35 4.88 -38.06
N SER A 355 -21.37 6.04 -38.76
CA SER A 355 -20.41 6.33 -39.82
C SER A 355 -19.18 7.03 -39.26
N PHE A 356 -18.00 6.60 -39.71
CA PHE A 356 -16.72 7.28 -39.52
C PHE A 356 -16.10 7.72 -40.86
N ALA A 357 -16.93 7.79 -41.91
CA ALA A 357 -16.52 8.35 -43.19
C ALA A 357 -15.91 9.76 -43.02
N GLY A 358 -14.86 10.06 -43.75
CA GLY A 358 -14.16 11.35 -43.63
C GLY A 358 -13.25 11.50 -42.40
N SER A 359 -13.25 10.55 -41.46
CA SER A 359 -12.35 10.59 -40.31
C SER A 359 -10.90 10.35 -40.71
N ILE A 360 -9.97 10.89 -39.88
CA ILE A 360 -8.52 10.67 -40.05
C ILE A 360 -8.17 9.18 -39.92
N PRO A 361 -7.09 8.71 -40.54
CA PRO A 361 -6.70 7.29 -40.54
C PRO A 361 -6.52 6.71 -39.13
N GLU A 362 -5.98 7.48 -38.21
CA GLU A 362 -5.74 7.09 -36.81
C GLU A 362 -7.06 6.82 -36.09
N LYS A 363 -8.08 7.67 -36.27
CA LYS A 363 -9.43 7.46 -35.71
C LYS A 363 -10.08 6.21 -36.29
N LYS A 364 -9.98 6.01 -37.62
CA LYS A 364 -10.49 4.81 -38.28
C LYS A 364 -9.83 3.54 -37.71
N HIS A 365 -8.50 3.58 -37.53
CA HIS A 365 -7.75 2.49 -36.92
C HIS A 365 -8.24 2.19 -35.49
N ASN A 366 -8.36 3.21 -34.64
CA ASN A 366 -8.82 3.06 -33.27
C ASN A 366 -10.22 2.46 -33.17
N ILE A 367 -11.14 2.91 -34.04
CA ILE A 367 -12.51 2.38 -34.10
C ILE A 367 -12.49 0.89 -34.47
N LYS A 368 -11.75 0.51 -35.54
CA LYS A 368 -11.67 -0.88 -35.97
C LYS A 368 -11.04 -1.76 -34.89
N LEU A 369 -9.97 -1.33 -34.27
CA LEU A 369 -9.29 -2.06 -33.18
C LEU A 369 -10.20 -2.25 -31.97
N ALA A 370 -10.89 -1.20 -31.53
CA ALA A 370 -11.82 -1.30 -30.40
C ALA A 370 -13.00 -2.23 -30.71
N ALA A 371 -13.56 -2.13 -31.91
CA ALA A 371 -14.65 -2.99 -32.36
C ALA A 371 -14.20 -4.47 -32.41
N GLU A 372 -13.02 -4.76 -32.93
CA GLU A 372 -12.43 -6.11 -32.98
C GLU A 372 -12.24 -6.69 -31.57
N ARG A 373 -11.75 -5.89 -30.63
CA ARG A 373 -11.54 -6.31 -29.24
C ARG A 373 -12.84 -6.67 -28.51
N ILE A 374 -13.93 -6.01 -28.84
CA ILE A 374 -15.25 -6.26 -28.25
C ILE A 374 -15.97 -7.40 -28.96
N SER A 375 -15.69 -7.60 -30.26
CA SER A 375 -16.37 -8.61 -31.07
C SER A 375 -16.17 -10.01 -30.50
N GLY A 376 -17.25 -10.76 -30.40
CA GLY A 376 -17.23 -12.13 -29.92
C GLY A 376 -17.44 -12.29 -28.40
N VAL A 377 -17.59 -11.21 -27.66
CA VAL A 377 -17.92 -11.26 -26.21
C VAL A 377 -19.33 -11.80 -26.05
N VAL A 378 -19.48 -12.76 -25.14
CA VAL A 378 -20.77 -13.33 -24.75
C VAL A 378 -21.11 -12.90 -23.33
N VAL A 379 -22.31 -12.38 -23.14
CA VAL A 379 -22.81 -11.95 -21.83
C VAL A 379 -23.79 -13.01 -21.32
N ALA A 380 -23.44 -13.65 -20.22
CA ALA A 380 -24.26 -14.68 -19.59
C ALA A 380 -25.60 -14.12 -19.08
N PRO A 381 -26.62 -14.95 -18.84
CA PRO A 381 -27.84 -14.55 -18.15
C PRO A 381 -27.52 -13.89 -16.81
N GLY A 382 -28.08 -12.70 -16.55
CA GLY A 382 -27.80 -11.89 -15.36
C GLY A 382 -26.40 -11.24 -15.34
N GLY A 383 -25.54 -11.51 -16.31
CA GLY A 383 -24.21 -10.94 -16.42
C GLY A 383 -24.23 -9.49 -16.89
N THR A 384 -23.26 -8.72 -16.43
CA THR A 384 -23.08 -7.32 -16.81
C THR A 384 -21.90 -7.19 -17.79
N PHE A 385 -22.15 -6.56 -18.92
CA PHE A 385 -21.11 -6.14 -19.88
C PHE A 385 -20.52 -4.80 -19.44
N SER A 386 -19.19 -4.68 -19.49
CA SER A 386 -18.45 -3.44 -19.35
C SER A 386 -17.66 -3.16 -20.63
N PHE A 387 -17.83 -1.99 -21.19
CA PHE A 387 -17.11 -1.57 -22.40
C PHE A 387 -15.60 -1.48 -22.14
N ASN A 388 -15.20 -0.82 -21.05
CA ASN A 388 -13.79 -0.64 -20.71
C ASN A 388 -13.09 -1.99 -20.45
N GLN A 389 -13.77 -2.93 -19.79
CA GLN A 389 -13.24 -4.28 -19.59
C GLN A 389 -13.11 -5.05 -20.92
N ALA A 390 -14.08 -4.93 -21.80
CA ALA A 390 -14.10 -5.65 -23.07
C ALA A 390 -13.05 -5.12 -24.06
N VAL A 391 -12.84 -3.80 -24.12
CA VAL A 391 -11.85 -3.15 -24.98
C VAL A 391 -10.43 -3.31 -24.43
N GLY A 392 -10.29 -3.38 -23.10
CA GLY A 392 -9.00 -3.45 -22.41
C GLY A 392 -8.20 -2.15 -22.48
N PRO A 393 -6.88 -2.20 -22.26
CA PRO A 393 -6.04 -1.01 -22.24
C PRO A 393 -6.11 -0.22 -23.55
N THR A 394 -6.30 1.10 -23.45
CA THR A 394 -6.43 2.03 -24.58
C THR A 394 -5.17 2.86 -24.78
N THR A 395 -3.99 2.24 -24.64
CA THR A 395 -2.68 2.87 -24.72
C THR A 395 -2.02 2.69 -26.10
N LEU A 396 -0.94 3.42 -26.36
CA LEU A 396 -0.12 3.24 -27.55
C LEU A 396 0.49 1.83 -27.62
N ASP A 397 0.97 1.30 -26.50
CA ASP A 397 1.52 -0.07 -26.39
C ASP A 397 0.47 -1.14 -26.68
N ALA A 398 -0.78 -0.83 -26.42
CA ALA A 398 -1.91 -1.69 -26.76
C ALA A 398 -2.35 -1.56 -28.25
N GLY A 399 -1.65 -0.78 -29.05
CA GLY A 399 -1.87 -0.63 -30.49
C GLY A 399 -2.81 0.51 -30.89
N PHE A 400 -3.33 1.29 -29.94
CA PHE A 400 -4.10 2.50 -30.26
C PHE A 400 -3.19 3.62 -30.76
N LYS A 401 -3.77 4.57 -31.47
CA LYS A 401 -3.07 5.72 -32.03
C LYS A 401 -3.59 7.02 -31.45
N TRP A 402 -2.82 8.08 -31.59
CA TRP A 402 -3.28 9.43 -31.30
C TRP A 402 -4.46 9.77 -32.22
N GLY A 403 -5.49 10.32 -31.64
CA GLY A 403 -6.67 10.89 -32.29
C GLY A 403 -7.09 12.14 -31.53
N PHE A 404 -8.39 12.40 -31.52
CA PHE A 404 -8.95 13.53 -30.81
C PHE A 404 -10.04 13.09 -29.85
N GLY A 405 -10.05 13.68 -28.68
CA GLY A 405 -11.07 13.54 -27.64
C GLY A 405 -11.71 14.89 -27.32
N ILE A 406 -12.80 14.86 -26.57
CA ILE A 406 -13.52 16.05 -26.10
C ILE A 406 -13.30 16.15 -24.60
N THR A 407 -12.84 17.30 -24.14
CA THR A 407 -12.65 17.58 -22.71
C THR A 407 -13.36 18.86 -22.31
N SER A 408 -13.64 19.01 -21.03
CA SER A 408 -14.18 20.27 -20.47
C SER A 408 -13.04 21.27 -20.28
N GLY A 409 -13.22 22.50 -20.71
CA GLY A 409 -12.30 23.63 -20.47
C GLY A 409 -13.02 24.78 -19.77
N ASN A 410 -12.28 25.80 -19.32
CA ASN A 410 -12.86 26.98 -18.66
C ASN A 410 -13.85 27.73 -19.56
N ASP A 411 -13.63 27.67 -20.90
CA ASP A 411 -14.43 28.35 -21.92
C ASP A 411 -15.42 27.40 -22.63
N GLY A 412 -15.73 26.25 -22.02
CA GLY A 412 -16.61 25.21 -22.58
C GLY A 412 -15.86 23.99 -23.12
N PRO A 413 -16.56 23.11 -23.87
CA PRO A 413 -15.97 21.89 -24.41
C PRO A 413 -14.86 22.18 -25.40
N LYS A 414 -13.74 21.45 -25.30
CA LYS A 414 -12.58 21.57 -26.21
C LYS A 414 -12.22 20.22 -26.81
N THR A 415 -11.88 20.24 -28.10
CA THR A 415 -11.28 19.08 -28.76
C THR A 415 -9.77 19.10 -28.52
N VAL A 416 -9.25 18.01 -27.97
CA VAL A 416 -7.83 17.86 -27.63
C VAL A 416 -7.27 16.57 -28.22
N PRO A 417 -5.94 16.49 -28.49
CA PRO A 417 -5.31 15.22 -28.80
C PRO A 417 -5.52 14.21 -27.68
N SER A 418 -5.91 13.00 -28.03
CA SER A 418 -6.17 11.90 -27.11
C SER A 418 -5.79 10.57 -27.72
N VAL A 419 -5.12 9.72 -26.95
CA VAL A 419 -4.88 8.33 -27.38
C VAL A 419 -6.22 7.61 -27.47
N ALA A 420 -6.37 6.71 -28.43
CA ALA A 420 -7.60 5.97 -28.71
C ALA A 420 -8.81 6.84 -29.10
N GLY A 421 -8.61 8.10 -29.55
CA GLY A 421 -9.70 8.92 -30.07
C GLY A 421 -10.54 8.16 -31.09
N GLY A 422 -11.86 8.10 -30.83
CA GLY A 422 -12.84 7.31 -31.62
C GLY A 422 -13.53 6.20 -30.85
N ILE A 423 -13.03 5.77 -29.67
CA ILE A 423 -13.65 4.67 -28.90
C ILE A 423 -15.07 4.99 -28.40
N CYS A 424 -15.38 6.25 -28.10
CA CYS A 424 -16.75 6.66 -27.75
C CYS A 424 -17.75 6.41 -28.89
N GLN A 425 -17.29 6.49 -30.15
CA GLN A 425 -18.11 6.11 -31.30
C GLN A 425 -18.43 4.62 -31.30
N VAL A 426 -17.47 3.79 -30.92
CA VAL A 426 -17.67 2.33 -30.79
C VAL A 426 -18.66 2.03 -29.66
N ALA A 427 -18.49 2.68 -28.50
CA ALA A 427 -19.43 2.56 -27.37
C ALA A 427 -20.84 3.01 -27.75
N THR A 428 -20.99 4.15 -28.41
CA THR A 428 -22.25 4.64 -28.93
C THR A 428 -22.90 3.68 -29.91
N THR A 429 -22.11 3.06 -30.80
CA THR A 429 -22.64 2.11 -31.78
C THR A 429 -23.17 0.85 -31.11
N LEU A 430 -22.44 0.34 -30.11
CA LEU A 430 -22.90 -0.80 -29.30
C LEU A 430 -24.12 -0.44 -28.44
N PHE A 431 -24.16 0.78 -27.91
CA PHE A 431 -25.30 1.25 -27.11
C PHE A 431 -26.63 1.18 -27.90
N GLN A 432 -26.60 1.45 -29.21
CA GLN A 432 -27.84 1.45 -30.01
C GLN A 432 -28.62 0.13 -29.90
N PRO A 433 -28.09 -1.05 -30.26
CA PRO A 433 -28.83 -2.29 -30.18
C PRO A 433 -29.17 -2.66 -28.73
N VAL A 434 -28.35 -2.31 -27.74
CA VAL A 434 -28.66 -2.50 -26.31
C VAL A 434 -29.86 -1.70 -25.89
N PHE A 435 -29.93 -0.42 -26.27
CA PHE A 435 -31.03 0.47 -25.96
C PHE A 435 -32.33 0.02 -26.64
N TRP A 436 -32.28 -0.22 -27.96
CA TRP A 436 -33.46 -0.56 -28.74
C TRP A 436 -34.01 -1.97 -28.43
N SER A 437 -33.14 -2.88 -27.93
CA SER A 437 -33.60 -4.20 -27.47
C SER A 437 -34.15 -4.22 -26.03
N GLY A 438 -34.08 -3.10 -25.30
CA GLY A 438 -34.66 -3.01 -23.98
C GLY A 438 -33.82 -3.60 -22.85
N PHE A 439 -32.52 -3.83 -23.06
CA PHE A 439 -31.65 -4.28 -21.99
C PHE A 439 -31.50 -3.23 -20.88
N GLN A 440 -31.15 -3.67 -19.68
CA GLN A 440 -30.97 -2.80 -18.54
C GLN A 440 -29.63 -2.07 -18.66
N LEU A 441 -29.67 -0.74 -18.55
CA LEU A 441 -28.48 0.10 -18.53
C LEU A 441 -28.06 0.29 -17.06
N GLU A 442 -26.78 0.06 -16.80
CA GLU A 442 -26.18 0.26 -15.47
C GLU A 442 -25.39 1.56 -15.42
N GLU A 443 -24.67 1.88 -16.50
CA GLU A 443 -23.83 3.06 -16.56
C GLU A 443 -23.80 3.62 -17.98
N ARG A 444 -24.04 4.92 -18.09
CA ARG A 444 -24.01 5.65 -19.37
C ARG A 444 -23.78 7.12 -19.14
N TYR A 445 -22.84 7.69 -19.86
CA TYR A 445 -22.55 9.13 -19.93
C TYR A 445 -22.77 9.62 -21.33
N TRP A 446 -23.25 10.88 -21.49
CA TRP A 446 -23.40 11.55 -22.78
C TRP A 446 -22.20 12.46 -23.07
N HIS A 447 -22.02 12.86 -24.36
CA HIS A 447 -20.96 13.79 -24.72
C HIS A 447 -21.28 15.22 -24.26
N LEU A 448 -20.23 16.04 -24.08
CA LEU A 448 -20.40 17.43 -23.66
C LEU A 448 -21.17 18.26 -24.68
N TYR A 449 -21.05 17.95 -25.98
CA TYR A 449 -21.85 18.53 -27.04
C TYR A 449 -22.44 17.44 -27.95
N TRP A 450 -23.54 17.78 -28.63
CA TRP A 450 -24.23 16.84 -29.50
C TRP A 450 -23.43 16.54 -30.76
N ILE A 451 -23.29 15.27 -31.09
CA ILE A 451 -22.63 14.75 -32.30
C ILE A 451 -23.72 14.15 -33.21
N PRO A 452 -24.07 14.82 -34.34
CA PRO A 452 -25.17 14.38 -35.24
C PRO A 452 -25.02 12.95 -35.76
N ALA A 453 -23.78 12.51 -36.01
CA ALA A 453 -23.46 11.15 -36.49
C ALA A 453 -23.88 10.05 -35.49
N TYR A 454 -24.22 10.41 -34.25
CA TYR A 454 -24.64 9.49 -33.19
C TYR A 454 -26.16 9.43 -33.01
N THR A 455 -26.91 10.22 -33.79
CA THR A 455 -28.37 10.11 -33.83
C THR A 455 -28.77 8.71 -34.29
N SER A 456 -29.61 8.02 -33.51
CA SER A 456 -30.01 6.64 -33.78
C SER A 456 -31.51 6.60 -34.09
N ARG A 457 -31.84 6.06 -35.26
CA ARG A 457 -33.22 5.92 -35.76
C ARG A 457 -34.03 7.22 -35.67
N GLY A 458 -33.37 8.36 -35.94
CA GLY A 458 -33.99 9.69 -35.87
C GLY A 458 -34.08 10.28 -34.44
N VAL A 459 -33.75 9.53 -33.42
CA VAL A 459 -33.79 9.97 -32.00
C VAL A 459 -32.46 10.55 -31.60
N VAL A 460 -32.43 11.79 -31.11
CA VAL A 460 -31.28 12.47 -30.54
C VAL A 460 -31.09 12.09 -29.06
N GLY A 461 -29.91 12.29 -28.51
CA GLY A 461 -29.66 12.01 -27.09
C GLY A 461 -29.31 10.55 -26.79
N LEU A 462 -29.04 9.74 -27.81
CA LEU A 462 -28.70 8.31 -27.69
C LEU A 462 -27.24 8.04 -28.00
N ASP A 463 -26.35 8.73 -27.33
CA ASP A 463 -24.89 8.60 -27.44
C ASP A 463 -24.26 8.16 -26.11
N VAL A 464 -23.01 7.70 -26.18
CA VAL A 464 -22.23 7.25 -25.03
C VAL A 464 -20.82 7.79 -25.09
N THR A 465 -20.35 8.37 -24.00
CA THR A 465 -18.95 8.67 -23.70
C THR A 465 -18.36 7.62 -22.80
N VAL A 466 -17.13 7.21 -23.11
CA VAL A 466 -16.30 6.37 -22.28
C VAL A 466 -14.92 6.99 -22.09
N ASP A 467 -14.39 6.89 -20.91
CA ASP A 467 -13.04 7.35 -20.56
C ASP A 467 -12.50 6.48 -19.44
N PRO A 468 -11.65 5.47 -19.75
CA PRO A 468 -11.10 4.57 -18.75
C PRO A 468 -10.28 5.28 -17.67
N ASP A 469 -9.57 6.35 -18.01
CA ASP A 469 -8.73 7.11 -17.08
C ASP A 469 -9.57 7.95 -16.10
N ALA A 470 -10.73 8.43 -16.55
CA ALA A 470 -11.71 9.11 -15.71
C ALA A 470 -12.72 8.16 -15.05
N GLY A 471 -12.63 6.86 -15.31
CA GLY A 471 -13.56 5.85 -14.80
C GLY A 471 -14.93 5.89 -15.45
N LEU A 472 -15.13 6.57 -16.57
CA LEU A 472 -16.39 6.59 -17.30
C LEU A 472 -16.52 5.33 -18.16
N ASP A 473 -17.57 4.54 -17.92
CA ASP A 473 -17.80 3.28 -18.62
C ASP A 473 -19.19 3.23 -19.25
N PHE A 474 -19.37 2.30 -20.16
CA PHE A 474 -20.69 1.89 -20.63
C PHE A 474 -20.96 0.47 -20.16
N LYS A 475 -21.98 0.33 -19.29
CA LYS A 475 -22.37 -0.95 -18.72
C LYS A 475 -23.84 -1.25 -18.94
N TRP A 476 -24.12 -2.51 -19.24
CA TRP A 476 -25.49 -3.00 -19.35
C TRP A 476 -25.57 -4.45 -18.88
N THR A 477 -26.73 -4.83 -18.37
CA THR A 477 -26.99 -6.19 -17.84
C THR A 477 -27.90 -6.96 -18.79
N ASN A 478 -27.49 -8.20 -19.09
CA ASN A 478 -28.31 -9.16 -19.80
C ASN A 478 -29.42 -9.68 -18.87
N THR A 479 -30.61 -9.08 -18.96
CA THR A 479 -31.76 -9.43 -18.15
C THR A 479 -32.60 -10.59 -18.76
N THR A 480 -32.12 -11.25 -19.80
CA THR A 480 -32.77 -12.43 -20.38
C THR A 480 -32.23 -13.73 -19.75
N PRO A 481 -32.97 -14.83 -19.85
CA PRO A 481 -32.51 -16.15 -19.39
C PRO A 481 -31.53 -16.83 -20.37
N SER A 482 -31.13 -16.17 -21.45
CA SER A 482 -30.27 -16.71 -22.51
C SER A 482 -29.00 -15.91 -22.66
N TYR A 483 -27.93 -16.51 -23.18
CA TYR A 483 -26.70 -15.79 -23.48
C TYR A 483 -26.86 -14.82 -24.64
N ILE A 484 -26.15 -13.70 -24.58
CA ILE A 484 -26.14 -12.65 -25.62
C ILE A 484 -24.71 -12.50 -26.15
N LEU A 485 -24.53 -12.71 -27.45
CA LEU A 485 -23.28 -12.47 -28.17
C LEU A 485 -23.28 -11.01 -28.68
N VAL A 486 -22.20 -10.31 -28.38
CA VAL A 486 -21.87 -8.99 -28.96
C VAL A 486 -20.93 -9.23 -30.15
N GLN A 487 -21.36 -8.92 -31.34
CA GLN A 487 -20.54 -9.06 -32.55
C GLN A 487 -20.41 -7.72 -33.25
N ALA A 488 -19.16 -7.36 -33.54
CA ALA A 488 -18.85 -6.18 -34.34
C ALA A 488 -18.40 -6.57 -35.76
N ASP A 489 -18.75 -5.71 -36.69
CA ASP A 489 -18.25 -5.71 -38.06
C ASP A 489 -17.92 -4.25 -38.48
N SER A 490 -17.01 -4.06 -39.40
CA SER A 490 -16.70 -2.73 -39.96
C SER A 490 -16.29 -2.82 -41.41
N ASP A 491 -16.67 -1.80 -42.17
CA ASP A 491 -16.14 -1.53 -43.50
C ASP A 491 -15.21 -0.29 -43.47
N ASP A 492 -15.03 0.42 -44.56
CA ASP A 492 -14.17 1.62 -44.62
C ASP A 492 -14.85 2.90 -44.15
N GLU A 493 -16.19 2.87 -43.96
CA GLU A 493 -17.00 4.03 -43.63
C GLU A 493 -17.82 3.88 -42.36
N LYS A 494 -18.14 2.66 -41.96
CA LYS A 494 -19.07 2.39 -40.85
C LYS A 494 -18.56 1.30 -39.94
N VAL A 495 -18.92 1.40 -38.69
CA VAL A 495 -18.84 0.34 -37.69
C VAL A 495 -20.24 -0.11 -37.31
N TYR A 496 -20.39 -1.42 -37.12
CA TYR A 496 -21.67 -2.08 -36.83
C TYR A 496 -21.50 -2.91 -35.57
N PHE A 497 -22.57 -2.97 -34.77
CA PHE A 497 -22.69 -3.91 -33.66
C PHE A 497 -24.02 -4.64 -33.77
N GLY A 498 -23.98 -5.96 -33.74
CA GLY A 498 -25.15 -6.83 -33.61
C GLY A 498 -25.17 -7.53 -32.25
N LEU A 499 -26.33 -7.62 -31.66
CA LEU A 499 -26.61 -8.50 -30.52
C LEU A 499 -27.28 -9.76 -31.05
N TYR A 500 -26.70 -10.91 -30.76
CA TYR A 500 -27.24 -12.23 -31.17
C TYR A 500 -27.58 -13.03 -29.92
N GLY A 501 -28.66 -13.78 -29.97
CA GLY A 501 -29.16 -14.58 -28.86
C GLY A 501 -30.54 -15.15 -29.20
N LYS A 502 -31.35 -15.33 -28.19
CA LYS A 502 -32.80 -15.55 -28.33
C LYS A 502 -33.51 -14.21 -28.10
N LYS A 503 -34.43 -13.84 -29.00
CA LYS A 503 -35.18 -12.59 -28.86
C LYS A 503 -35.82 -12.50 -27.49
N PRO A 504 -35.69 -11.35 -26.80
CA PRO A 504 -36.36 -11.14 -25.52
C PRO A 504 -37.89 -11.28 -25.60
N SER A 505 -38.50 -11.75 -24.52
CA SER A 505 -39.96 -11.89 -24.40
C SER A 505 -40.63 -10.60 -23.93
N TRP A 506 -40.27 -9.47 -24.54
CA TRP A 506 -40.89 -8.15 -24.28
C TRP A 506 -40.90 -7.31 -25.54
N ASN A 507 -41.72 -6.26 -25.51
CA ASN A 507 -41.76 -5.20 -26.51
C ASN A 507 -41.11 -3.93 -25.99
N VAL A 508 -40.44 -3.19 -26.86
CA VAL A 508 -39.80 -1.92 -26.52
C VAL A 508 -40.54 -0.78 -27.23
N GLN A 509 -40.94 0.21 -26.45
CA GLN A 509 -41.52 1.45 -26.94
C GLN A 509 -40.60 2.61 -26.54
N VAL A 510 -40.35 3.49 -27.50
CA VAL A 510 -39.52 4.68 -27.28
C VAL A 510 -40.36 5.88 -27.72
N ASP A 511 -40.52 6.83 -26.81
CA ASP A 511 -41.25 8.05 -27.11
C ASP A 511 -40.36 9.00 -27.93
N ASP A 512 -40.96 9.96 -28.60
CA ASP A 512 -40.24 11.03 -29.27
C ASP A 512 -39.37 11.79 -28.27
N ALA A 513 -38.14 12.15 -28.72
CA ALA A 513 -37.21 12.90 -27.89
C ALA A 513 -37.77 14.30 -27.58
N VAL A 514 -37.86 14.65 -26.32
CA VAL A 514 -38.24 15.99 -25.88
C VAL A 514 -37.00 16.87 -25.81
N VAL A 515 -36.88 17.84 -26.71
CA VAL A 515 -35.77 18.78 -26.76
C VAL A 515 -36.20 20.12 -26.16
N SER A 516 -35.40 20.64 -25.23
CA SER A 516 -35.65 21.90 -24.53
C SER A 516 -34.37 22.71 -24.33
N ASN A 517 -34.47 23.92 -23.80
CA ASN A 517 -33.34 24.78 -23.39
C ASN A 517 -32.27 24.98 -24.46
N ARG A 518 -32.71 25.24 -25.71
CA ARG A 518 -31.73 25.49 -26.79
C ARG A 518 -30.92 26.75 -26.53
N THR A 519 -29.61 26.63 -26.64
CA THR A 519 -28.64 27.68 -26.48
C THR A 519 -27.80 27.76 -27.76
N PRO A 520 -27.81 28.89 -28.51
CA PRO A 520 -27.01 29.01 -29.70
C PRO A 520 -25.50 29.05 -29.39
N PRO A 521 -24.65 28.57 -30.31
CA PRO A 521 -23.21 28.65 -30.14
C PRO A 521 -22.73 30.09 -30.26
N ASP A 522 -21.57 30.40 -29.66
CA ASP A 522 -20.84 31.62 -30.00
C ASP A 522 -20.46 31.56 -31.49
N PRO A 523 -20.81 32.56 -32.26
CA PRO A 523 -20.47 32.62 -33.70
C PRO A 523 -18.96 32.72 -33.97
N LYS A 524 -18.15 33.07 -32.95
CA LYS A 524 -16.72 33.25 -33.10
C LYS A 524 -16.02 31.89 -33.23
N PRO A 525 -15.32 31.61 -34.36
CA PRO A 525 -14.60 30.36 -34.51
C PRO A 525 -13.36 30.32 -33.62
N ILE A 526 -12.99 29.12 -33.18
CA ILE A 526 -11.77 28.84 -32.43
C ILE A 526 -10.76 28.23 -33.40
N VAL A 527 -9.57 28.81 -33.51
CA VAL A 527 -8.45 28.26 -34.27
C VAL A 527 -7.33 27.96 -33.26
N GLN A 528 -6.88 26.73 -33.22
CA GLN A 528 -5.89 26.25 -32.25
C GLN A 528 -4.66 25.69 -32.95
N GLU A 529 -3.49 25.88 -32.32
CA GLU A 529 -2.26 25.22 -32.72
C GLU A 529 -2.34 23.73 -32.38
N GLU A 530 -1.87 22.89 -33.31
CA GLU A 530 -1.70 21.45 -33.09
C GLU A 530 -0.24 21.06 -33.36
N PRO A 531 0.58 20.87 -32.30
CA PRO A 531 2.02 20.64 -32.42
C PRO A 531 2.42 19.33 -33.09
N THR A 532 1.52 18.34 -33.12
CA THR A 532 1.80 17.03 -33.74
C THR A 532 1.46 16.99 -35.23
N MET A 533 0.68 17.97 -35.73
CA MET A 533 0.26 18.06 -37.12
C MET A 533 1.27 18.87 -37.93
N GLN A 534 1.59 18.39 -39.12
CA GLN A 534 2.58 19.05 -40.02
C GLN A 534 2.24 20.53 -40.25
N TRP A 535 3.28 21.37 -40.33
CA TRP A 535 3.18 22.80 -40.60
C TRP A 535 2.30 23.12 -41.81
N GLY A 536 1.39 24.08 -41.62
CA GLY A 536 0.50 24.57 -42.67
C GLY A 536 -0.70 23.66 -42.98
N ARG A 537 -0.78 22.47 -42.38
CA ARG A 537 -1.98 21.63 -42.45
C ARG A 537 -3.07 22.22 -41.57
N THR A 538 -4.31 22.25 -42.09
CA THR A 538 -5.48 22.63 -41.29
C THR A 538 -6.45 21.46 -41.21
N LEU A 539 -7.14 21.33 -40.07
CA LEU A 539 -8.13 20.30 -39.84
C LEU A 539 -9.32 20.89 -39.09
N ALA A 540 -10.48 20.94 -39.76
CA ALA A 540 -11.73 21.27 -39.08
C ALA A 540 -12.15 20.04 -38.23
N VAL A 541 -12.16 20.20 -36.92
CA VAL A 541 -12.49 19.12 -35.98
C VAL A 541 -13.90 19.24 -35.41
N GLU A 542 -14.46 20.44 -35.39
CA GLU A 542 -15.81 20.68 -34.91
C GLU A 542 -16.49 21.79 -35.69
N THR A 543 -17.82 21.71 -35.77
CA THR A 543 -18.70 22.70 -36.39
C THR A 543 -19.69 23.25 -35.36
N ALA A 544 -19.91 24.57 -35.38
CA ALA A 544 -20.84 25.22 -34.46
C ALA A 544 -22.25 24.63 -34.50
N ARG A 545 -22.79 24.32 -33.32
CA ARG A 545 -24.14 23.77 -33.13
C ARG A 545 -24.73 24.25 -31.82
N ASP A 546 -26.06 24.31 -31.78
CA ASP A 546 -26.79 24.62 -30.56
C ASP A 546 -26.49 23.60 -29.47
N GLY A 547 -26.42 24.07 -28.23
CA GLY A 547 -26.61 23.29 -27.04
C GLY A 547 -28.10 23.08 -26.75
N PHE A 548 -28.45 22.02 -26.08
CA PHE A 548 -29.84 21.75 -25.67
C PHE A 548 -29.90 20.64 -24.65
N ASP A 549 -31.02 20.60 -23.92
CA ASP A 549 -31.39 19.45 -23.12
C ASP A 549 -32.25 18.51 -23.93
N VAL A 550 -32.08 17.21 -23.72
CA VAL A 550 -32.95 16.19 -24.35
C VAL A 550 -33.33 15.12 -23.35
N GLU A 551 -34.56 14.73 -23.36
CA GLU A 551 -35.10 13.61 -22.59
C GLU A 551 -35.71 12.58 -23.53
N VAL A 552 -35.31 11.31 -23.36
CA VAL A 552 -35.81 10.17 -24.11
C VAL A 552 -36.41 9.14 -23.16
N THR A 553 -37.67 8.81 -23.31
CA THR A 553 -38.36 7.79 -22.52
C THR A 553 -38.44 6.47 -23.29
N ARG A 554 -37.96 5.40 -22.65
CA ARG A 554 -38.07 4.03 -23.17
C ARG A 554 -38.89 3.18 -22.20
N ARG A 555 -39.90 2.46 -22.71
CA ARG A 555 -40.69 1.47 -21.96
C ARG A 555 -40.41 0.08 -22.48
N VAL A 556 -40.13 -0.85 -21.58
CA VAL A 556 -39.98 -2.27 -21.85
C VAL A 556 -41.18 -2.98 -21.26
N ILE A 557 -42.02 -3.56 -22.12
CA ILE A 557 -43.32 -4.15 -21.77
C ILE A 557 -43.18 -5.66 -21.91
N PRO A 558 -43.10 -6.41 -20.78
CA PRO A 558 -43.04 -7.86 -20.79
C PRO A 558 -44.28 -8.49 -21.39
N ASN A 559 -44.12 -9.57 -22.20
CA ASN A 559 -45.23 -10.25 -22.86
C ASN A 559 -46.06 -11.14 -21.89
N ASP A 560 -45.55 -11.39 -20.69
CA ASP A 560 -46.18 -12.17 -19.63
C ASP A 560 -47.10 -11.34 -18.71
N GLY A 561 -47.26 -10.05 -19.00
CA GLY A 561 -48.08 -9.14 -18.21
C GLY A 561 -47.41 -8.58 -16.96
N ALA A 562 -46.13 -8.83 -16.75
CA ALA A 562 -45.38 -8.21 -15.66
C ALA A 562 -45.30 -6.68 -15.82
N THR A 563 -45.00 -5.96 -14.74
CA THR A 563 -44.96 -4.50 -14.72
C THR A 563 -43.95 -3.97 -15.73
N PRO A 564 -44.34 -3.04 -16.63
CA PRO A 564 -43.40 -2.39 -17.55
C PRO A 564 -42.27 -1.65 -16.83
N ARG A 565 -41.07 -1.75 -17.37
CA ARG A 565 -39.91 -1.00 -16.90
C ARG A 565 -39.75 0.27 -17.73
N THR A 566 -39.71 1.41 -17.08
CA THR A 566 -39.52 2.71 -17.73
C THR A 566 -38.10 3.22 -17.46
N LEU A 567 -37.43 3.69 -18.49
CA LEU A 567 -36.11 4.35 -18.44
C LEU A 567 -36.25 5.75 -19.05
N ASN A 568 -35.90 6.77 -18.29
CA ASN A 568 -35.82 8.15 -18.75
C ASN A 568 -34.35 8.53 -18.86
N LEU A 569 -33.86 8.71 -20.09
CA LEU A 569 -32.50 9.18 -20.36
C LEU A 569 -32.54 10.69 -20.54
N LYS A 570 -31.73 11.38 -19.74
CA LYS A 570 -31.51 12.83 -19.86
C LYS A 570 -30.10 13.08 -20.34
N SER A 571 -29.93 14.02 -21.25
CA SER A 571 -28.63 14.48 -21.73
C SER A 571 -28.68 16.00 -21.89
N THR A 572 -27.65 16.67 -21.42
CA THR A 572 -27.47 18.12 -21.54
C THR A 572 -26.26 18.39 -22.42
N TYR A 573 -26.48 18.91 -23.59
CA TYR A 573 -25.44 19.25 -24.54
C TYR A 573 -25.13 20.74 -24.47
N GLN A 574 -23.87 21.06 -24.30
CA GLN A 574 -23.39 22.44 -24.39
C GLN A 574 -23.31 22.87 -25.86
N PRO A 575 -23.38 24.18 -26.19
CA PRO A 575 -23.13 24.65 -27.52
C PRO A 575 -21.72 24.25 -28.00
N ALA A 576 -21.60 23.78 -29.23
CA ALA A 576 -20.33 23.46 -29.85
C ALA A 576 -19.85 24.65 -30.70
N HIS A 577 -18.57 25.01 -30.60
CA HIS A 577 -17.95 26.02 -31.44
C HIS A 577 -17.45 25.43 -32.75
N THR A 578 -17.26 26.28 -33.76
CA THR A 578 -16.43 25.89 -34.91
C THR A 578 -14.97 25.87 -34.47
N VAL A 579 -14.32 24.71 -34.57
CA VAL A 579 -12.92 24.53 -34.16
C VAL A 579 -12.10 24.03 -35.35
N THR A 580 -11.01 24.75 -35.65
CA THR A 580 -10.03 24.36 -36.66
C THR A 580 -8.65 24.28 -36.05
N LEU A 581 -7.96 23.15 -36.26
CA LEU A 581 -6.58 22.94 -35.84
C LEU A 581 -5.63 23.40 -36.97
N VAL A 582 -4.51 24.02 -36.59
CA VAL A 582 -3.43 24.43 -37.47
C VAL A 582 -2.14 23.75 -37.03
N GLY A 583 -1.55 22.96 -37.90
CA GLY A 583 -0.35 22.20 -37.60
C GLY A 583 0.89 23.10 -37.46
N SER A 584 1.72 22.82 -36.46
CA SER A 584 2.99 23.49 -36.23
C SER A 584 4.23 22.59 -36.24
N ALA A 585 4.06 21.26 -36.38
CA ALA A 585 5.18 20.35 -36.50
C ALA A 585 6.06 20.64 -37.72
N GLY A 586 7.35 20.88 -37.53
CA GLY A 586 8.28 21.24 -38.58
C GLY A 586 8.13 22.69 -39.06
N LYS A 587 7.58 23.57 -38.25
CA LYS A 587 7.46 24.99 -38.52
C LYS A 587 8.82 25.64 -38.86
N PRO A 588 8.98 26.37 -40.00
CA PRO A 588 10.24 27.02 -40.32
C PRO A 588 10.65 28.05 -39.26
N ALA A 589 11.95 28.18 -39.04
CA ALA A 589 12.50 29.20 -38.14
C ALA A 589 12.10 30.62 -38.59
N GLY A 590 11.66 31.46 -37.66
CA GLY A 590 11.28 32.84 -37.91
C GLY A 590 9.85 33.05 -38.42
N VAL A 591 9.07 31.98 -38.63
CA VAL A 591 7.63 32.08 -38.98
C VAL A 591 6.77 32.00 -37.74
N SER A 592 5.77 32.89 -37.61
CA SER A 592 4.81 32.86 -36.50
C SER A 592 3.66 31.89 -36.78
N ILE A 593 3.28 31.09 -35.77
CA ILE A 593 2.06 30.27 -35.81
C ILE A 593 0.82 31.18 -35.81
N ASP A 594 0.89 32.35 -35.15
CA ASP A 594 -0.21 33.28 -35.04
C ASP A 594 -0.63 33.84 -36.42
N GLU A 595 0.33 34.02 -37.33
CA GLU A 595 0.02 34.43 -38.74
C GLU A 595 -0.76 33.34 -39.46
N ALA A 596 -0.41 32.07 -39.26
CA ALA A 596 -1.14 30.97 -39.86
C ALA A 596 -2.54 30.82 -39.25
N ILE A 597 -2.68 31.02 -37.95
CA ILE A 597 -3.96 31.04 -37.24
C ILE A 597 -4.82 32.18 -37.74
N GLN A 598 -4.25 33.40 -37.84
CA GLN A 598 -4.98 34.58 -38.34
C GLN A 598 -5.47 34.41 -39.79
N LYS A 599 -4.66 33.83 -40.65
CA LYS A 599 -5.05 33.50 -42.02
C LYS A 599 -6.26 32.55 -42.08
N VAL A 600 -6.33 31.57 -41.21
CA VAL A 600 -7.48 30.64 -41.11
C VAL A 600 -8.71 31.38 -40.59
N LEU A 601 -8.56 32.21 -39.57
CA LEU A 601 -9.65 33.07 -39.06
C LEU A 601 -10.21 33.98 -40.12
N ASP A 602 -9.35 34.65 -40.88
CA ASP A 602 -9.76 35.56 -41.96
C ASP A 602 -10.47 34.83 -43.10
N ALA A 603 -10.04 33.62 -43.42
CA ALA A 603 -10.70 32.79 -44.45
C ALA A 603 -12.11 32.29 -44.00
N GLN A 604 -12.39 32.24 -42.70
CA GLN A 604 -13.69 31.82 -42.17
C GLN A 604 -14.70 33.00 -42.02
N LYS A 605 -14.25 34.25 -42.00
CA LYS A 605 -15.09 35.45 -41.86
C LYS A 605 -16.25 35.53 -42.88
N PRO A 606 -16.04 35.31 -44.20
CA PRO A 606 -17.12 35.44 -45.17
C PRO A 606 -18.26 34.43 -44.95
N ALA A 607 -17.94 33.24 -44.49
CA ALA A 607 -18.93 32.20 -44.21
C ALA A 607 -19.77 32.49 -42.93
N LEU A 608 -19.19 33.25 -42.00
CA LEU A 608 -19.86 33.72 -40.79
C LEU A 608 -20.79 34.90 -41.07
N GLU A 609 -20.37 35.83 -41.89
CA GLU A 609 -21.17 36.98 -42.32
C GLU A 609 -22.37 36.56 -43.16
N ALA A 610 -22.21 35.54 -44.01
CA ALA A 610 -23.31 34.96 -44.79
C ALA A 610 -24.37 34.26 -43.94
N LYS A 611 -24.01 33.69 -42.77
CA LYS A 611 -24.93 33.08 -41.81
C LYS A 611 -25.61 34.09 -40.89
N ALA A 612 -25.00 35.25 -40.68
CA ALA A 612 -25.54 36.30 -39.80
C ALA A 612 -26.60 37.19 -40.51
N THR A 613 -26.76 37.07 -41.82
CA THR A 613 -27.81 37.79 -42.55
C THR A 613 -29.12 37.02 -42.44
N PRO A 614 -30.17 37.57 -41.79
CA PRO A 614 -31.47 36.88 -41.71
C PRO A 614 -32.08 36.84 -43.11
N SER A 615 -32.36 35.64 -43.60
CA SER A 615 -33.14 35.43 -44.82
C SER A 615 -34.56 35.98 -44.60
N PRO A 616 -35.05 36.93 -45.40
CA PRO A 616 -36.42 37.40 -45.24
C PRO A 616 -37.39 36.38 -45.87
N GLY A 617 -38.18 35.75 -45.03
CA GLY A 617 -39.46 35.17 -45.44
C GLY A 617 -39.48 33.71 -45.82
N ALA A 618 -39.88 32.88 -44.84
CA ALA A 618 -40.74 31.73 -45.11
C ALA A 618 -41.52 31.35 -43.83
N ALA A 619 -42.60 32.10 -43.61
CA ALA A 619 -43.72 31.51 -42.89
C ALA A 619 -44.53 30.78 -43.94
N THR A 620 -44.76 29.47 -43.74
CA THR A 620 -46.05 28.83 -43.93
C THR A 620 -45.87 27.29 -43.97
N SER A 621 -46.51 26.68 -43.03
CA SER A 621 -47.16 25.34 -43.03
C SER A 621 -46.87 24.43 -44.24
N ALA A 622 -46.30 23.26 -43.98
CA ALA A 622 -46.57 22.07 -44.77
C ALA A 622 -46.68 20.84 -43.86
N THR A 623 -47.89 20.37 -43.79
CA THR A 623 -48.31 19.06 -43.33
C THR A 623 -47.52 17.98 -44.08
N PRO A 624 -47.00 16.91 -43.46
CA PRO A 624 -46.38 15.84 -44.22
C PRO A 624 -47.45 14.95 -44.83
N ALA A 625 -47.46 14.87 -46.14
CA ALA A 625 -48.23 13.87 -46.90
C ALA A 625 -47.58 12.50 -46.75
N ALA A 626 -48.37 11.49 -46.48
CA ALA A 626 -48.01 10.08 -46.45
C ALA A 626 -47.43 9.62 -47.79
N ALA A 627 -46.21 9.16 -47.82
CA ALA A 627 -45.62 8.49 -48.96
C ALA A 627 -45.77 6.97 -48.82
N ALA A 628 -46.43 6.44 -49.83
CA ALA A 628 -46.78 5.04 -49.99
C ALA A 628 -45.51 4.14 -50.06
N THR A 629 -45.62 3.02 -49.41
CA THR A 629 -44.76 1.84 -49.47
C THR A 629 -44.77 1.26 -50.89
N THR A 630 -43.62 1.17 -51.54
CA THR A 630 -43.39 0.20 -52.63
C THR A 630 -42.25 -0.74 -52.23
N GLU A 631 -42.64 -2.01 -52.09
CA GLU A 631 -41.70 -3.14 -51.97
C GLU A 631 -40.85 -3.26 -53.23
N PRO A 632 -39.55 -3.56 -53.11
CA PRO A 632 -38.81 -4.08 -54.25
C PRO A 632 -38.79 -5.62 -54.23
N THR A 633 -39.25 -6.19 -55.33
CA THR A 633 -39.18 -7.56 -55.78
C THR A 633 -37.73 -8.11 -55.80
N PRO A 634 -37.50 -9.40 -55.50
CA PRO A 634 -36.15 -9.98 -55.42
C PRO A 634 -35.56 -10.20 -56.81
N ALA A 635 -34.33 -9.69 -57.01
CA ALA A 635 -33.54 -9.92 -58.22
C ALA A 635 -32.70 -11.20 -58.08
N SER A 636 -32.73 -11.94 -59.16
CA SER A 636 -32.16 -13.24 -59.47
C SER A 636 -30.67 -13.38 -59.20
N GLN A 637 -30.26 -14.58 -58.82
CA GLN A 637 -28.89 -15.08 -58.77
C GLN A 637 -28.19 -15.00 -60.15
N PRO A 638 -26.89 -14.76 -60.22
CA PRO A 638 -26.07 -15.24 -61.35
C PRO A 638 -25.28 -16.48 -60.99
N THR A 639 -25.37 -17.36 -61.95
CA THR A 639 -24.73 -18.67 -62.15
C THR A 639 -23.21 -18.69 -62.03
N ALA A 640 -22.72 -19.83 -61.57
CA ALA A 640 -21.31 -20.23 -61.48
C ALA A 640 -20.60 -20.34 -62.85
N VAL A 641 -19.32 -19.96 -62.92
CA VAL A 641 -18.36 -20.36 -63.96
C VAL A 641 -16.97 -20.55 -63.33
N PRO A 642 -16.09 -21.40 -63.90
CA PRO A 642 -15.32 -22.41 -63.16
C PRO A 642 -13.84 -22.07 -62.96
N LYS A 643 -13.22 -22.92 -62.14
CA LYS A 643 -11.79 -23.00 -61.85
C LYS A 643 -10.97 -23.39 -63.09
N PRO A 644 -9.74 -22.96 -63.26
CA PRO A 644 -8.65 -23.90 -63.50
C PRO A 644 -7.46 -23.69 -62.55
N GLY A 645 -6.86 -24.82 -62.37
CA GLY A 645 -5.88 -25.24 -61.45
C GLY A 645 -4.42 -25.01 -61.82
N THR A 646 -3.63 -25.63 -60.96
CA THR A 646 -2.20 -26.04 -61.02
C THR A 646 -1.18 -25.10 -60.38
N THR A 647 -0.64 -25.60 -59.28
CA THR A 647 0.68 -25.37 -58.66
C THR A 647 1.83 -25.62 -59.67
N PRO A 648 3.07 -25.10 -59.54
CA PRO A 648 3.96 -25.56 -58.47
C PRO A 648 5.03 -24.59 -57.92
N ALA A 649 5.55 -24.99 -56.76
CA ALA A 649 6.97 -25.04 -56.31
C ALA A 649 7.74 -23.76 -55.91
N ALA A 650 8.02 -23.74 -54.62
CA ALA A 650 9.32 -23.64 -53.92
C ALA A 650 10.32 -22.53 -54.32
N THR A 651 10.71 -21.72 -53.37
CA THR A 651 12.04 -21.70 -52.74
C THR A 651 12.33 -20.31 -52.10
N ALA A 652 13.03 -20.42 -51.00
CA ALA A 652 13.96 -19.45 -50.39
C ALA A 652 13.45 -18.56 -49.25
N THR A 653 13.82 -18.97 -48.06
CA THR A 653 14.00 -18.19 -46.82
C THR A 653 15.13 -17.17 -46.98
N PRO A 654 15.06 -16.01 -46.47
CA PRO A 654 16.21 -15.32 -45.92
C PRO A 654 16.11 -15.07 -44.42
N SER A 655 17.24 -15.31 -43.80
CA SER A 655 17.62 -15.18 -42.41
C SER A 655 17.47 -13.77 -41.83
N LEU A 656 17.10 -13.71 -40.56
CA LEU A 656 17.09 -12.54 -39.66
C LEU A 656 18.52 -12.01 -39.38
N PRO A 657 18.73 -10.72 -39.22
CA PRO A 657 19.89 -10.18 -38.54
C PRO A 657 19.61 -9.99 -37.06
N GLN A 658 20.65 -10.28 -36.28
CA GLN A 658 20.74 -10.19 -34.84
C GLN A 658 20.55 -8.74 -34.29
N ALA A 659 19.93 -8.66 -33.13
CA ALA A 659 19.71 -7.48 -32.32
C ALA A 659 21.02 -6.93 -31.74
N THR A 660 21.23 -5.64 -31.86
CA THR A 660 22.23 -4.87 -31.13
C THR A 660 21.61 -4.19 -29.90
N ALA A 661 22.44 -4.04 -28.89
CA ALA A 661 22.19 -3.70 -27.51
C ALA A 661 21.32 -2.47 -27.22
N LYS A 662 20.61 -2.58 -26.12
CA LYS A 662 19.81 -1.61 -25.39
C LYS A 662 20.67 -0.49 -24.74
N PRO A 663 20.30 0.79 -24.81
CA PRO A 663 20.84 1.82 -23.92
C PRO A 663 20.08 1.89 -22.61
N ALA A 664 20.83 2.19 -21.53
CA ALA A 664 20.38 2.31 -20.15
C ALA A 664 19.43 3.49 -19.91
N ALA A 665 18.52 3.30 -18.97
CA ALA A 665 17.58 4.30 -18.47
C ALA A 665 18.28 5.34 -17.56
N PRO A 666 17.86 6.62 -17.53
CA PRO A 666 18.39 7.60 -16.60
C PRO A 666 17.76 7.47 -15.21
N GLN A 667 18.62 7.64 -14.20
CA GLN A 667 18.26 7.66 -12.77
C GLN A 667 17.42 8.90 -12.42
N ALA A 668 16.42 8.70 -11.56
CA ALA A 668 15.58 9.73 -10.98
C ALA A 668 16.30 10.44 -9.83
N THR A 669 16.28 11.77 -9.83
CA THR A 669 16.72 12.65 -8.74
C THR A 669 15.64 12.76 -7.65
N PRO A 670 16.02 12.90 -6.34
CA PRO A 670 15.05 12.97 -5.26
C PRO A 670 14.45 14.38 -5.10
N LYS A 671 13.16 14.42 -4.79
CA LYS A 671 12.38 15.62 -4.46
C LYS A 671 12.55 16.00 -2.97
N PRO A 672 12.56 17.30 -2.62
CA PRO A 672 12.64 17.74 -1.22
C PRO A 672 11.31 17.61 -0.49
N GLY A 673 11.41 17.37 0.84
CA GLY A 673 10.31 17.10 1.73
C GLY A 673 9.39 18.30 1.99
N THR A 674 8.14 18.01 2.27
CA THR A 674 7.17 18.91 2.89
C THR A 674 6.65 18.31 4.20
N ASN A 675 6.55 19.19 5.19
CA ASN A 675 6.20 19.03 6.59
C ASN A 675 4.74 18.56 6.81
N PRO A 676 4.40 17.93 7.95
CA PRO A 676 3.07 17.42 8.22
C PRO A 676 2.17 18.49 8.85
N GLY A 677 0.98 18.69 8.30
CA GLY A 677 -0.09 19.51 8.81
C GLY A 677 -1.35 18.73 9.14
N ILE A 678 -1.63 18.63 10.42
CA ILE A 678 -2.93 18.64 11.14
C ILE A 678 -4.13 17.94 10.48
N ALA A 679 -4.56 16.84 11.11
CA ALA A 679 -5.84 16.17 10.89
C ALA A 679 -7.03 17.01 11.41
N PRO A 680 -8.19 17.03 10.74
CA PRO A 680 -9.43 17.51 11.34
C PRO A 680 -10.22 16.36 11.99
N THR A 681 -10.66 16.63 13.20
CA THR A 681 -11.55 15.85 14.04
C THR A 681 -12.96 15.75 13.43
N ALA A 682 -13.55 14.56 13.52
CA ALA A 682 -14.96 14.30 13.21
C ALA A 682 -15.88 14.83 14.33
N PRO A 683 -17.10 15.32 14.02
CA PRO A 683 -18.14 15.58 15.01
C PRO A 683 -18.98 14.33 15.33
N PRO A 684 -19.58 14.26 16.51
CA PRO A 684 -20.35 13.11 16.97
C PRO A 684 -21.81 13.14 16.50
N ARG A 685 -22.37 11.92 16.37
CA ARG A 685 -23.73 11.43 16.11
C ARG A 685 -24.19 11.34 14.67
#